data_c289caac86f476954c74bc74e138effa
#
_entry.id   c289caac86f476954c74bc74e138effa
#
_cell.length_a   1.000
_cell.length_b   1.000
_cell.length_c   1.000
_cell.angle_alpha   90.00
_cell.angle_beta   90.00
_cell.angle_gamma   90.00
#
_symmetry.space_group_name_H-M   'P 1'
#
loop_
_entity.id
_entity.type
_entity.pdbx_description
1 polymer ?
#
loop_
_entity_poly.entity_id
_entity_poly.type
_entity_poly.pdbx_seq_one_letter_code
_entity_poly.pdbx_strand_id
1 'polypeptide(L)'
;MKTNSLLRRGAFAAAVLVAAPLVAADLSEVADLKPLAMKVYGIRSVERKGDKTLAVTLGASSSAGARRLVNAWRVTSPDDPAYAYSKFVKPDSVAEVSSEVEFKYPDGMAEQKKVMPSLSRTVVELKLPTPMKKNCQYAAVAYGAEMEVVTSGRTGLYAGEDAVAADLAAAIVGLRRVSSVGEGKLLCEFGAGYSPAGGNSAANWKVTVNGKPRPVLALGRRSKIDCYVPKGWGGTYPCLMQHDVFLDIGDTLKKGDKVSVEVTAAVTAGARDASFAFDESKCVSRSIQANQVGYLPDAPKFAYVGCWFGSFPDAKFAGGAGARKCANTKLAVSSLAFDANPSFEIVDEKSGKPVKKGTAKFVFSGNEKESKKASYAASNVWELDFSDVRTPGRYFIRIPGVGRSLAFHIDKAVYEKALKVQALGVYEQRCGIALDPKLTRGWERIACHAGGVTASTCARVKNPEFAPFDKHVVNGADGKPLVLAASGGHHDAGDYNPRSHLDVAQALLNCYELKPDAFADGQFAVPERGNGIPDIVDEALWQLKLWKGLQDEDGGIRAGTESLRDPGFFQTVELDDTGDYAWAKDSKMSFQCAGAFAQAARILKKCGKAAEAKDFLSRAQRAYEWGKANPTPGLKDGQDKEYNSDPRAYAAVSLYHTTRDAKYHDDFKAISPWASNPKAEVSSWGKYDLSLAARQYLLLPKELADATLRKTIEEAMFAEFRMFKSGSAKWPYKFLRNPWAPITWGTGAYENYAVTAAHLYALTGDKECREWLVRTCDNTLGANPLGLSWITGLGERTIRCPLHNSRYRAAGGPVIGLQAQGPMQRGHGYSFKETLYPAWKEGEAVLHAFIDNHWAIAMDEPTVNNMANTLLVFGVLSK
;
A
#
# COMPACT_ATOMS: atom_id res chain seq x y z
N MET A 1 34.08 -49.85 22.21
CA MET A 1 34.40 -48.77 23.12
C MET A 1 33.53 -47.60 22.85
N LYS A 2 32.58 -47.39 23.63
CA LYS A 2 31.77 -46.31 24.06
C LYS A 2 32.48 -44.95 24.05
N THR A 3 31.72 -43.99 23.59
CA THR A 3 31.58 -42.58 23.92
C THR A 3 31.61 -41.72 22.67
N ASN A 4 30.45 -41.19 22.31
CA ASN A 4 30.13 -39.82 22.01
C ASN A 4 28.81 -39.71 21.21
N SER A 5 27.72 -39.78 21.96
CA SER A 5 26.41 -39.47 21.45
C SER A 5 25.71 -38.48 22.40
N LEU A 6 26.22 -37.27 22.53
CA LEU A 6 25.56 -36.23 23.38
C LEU A 6 25.86 -34.79 22.92
N LEU A 7 26.11 -34.58 21.65
CA LEU A 7 26.31 -33.19 21.12
C LEU A 7 25.66 -32.95 19.76
N ARG A 8 24.38 -33.36 19.62
CA ARG A 8 23.59 -33.06 18.41
C ARG A 8 22.16 -32.56 18.67
N ARG A 9 21.87 -32.03 19.85
CA ARG A 9 20.56 -31.45 20.16
C ARG A 9 20.55 -29.94 20.48
N GLY A 10 21.69 -29.27 20.34
CA GLY A 10 21.77 -27.83 20.61
C GLY A 10 22.01 -26.93 19.40
N ALA A 11 22.16 -27.47 18.21
CA ALA A 11 22.59 -26.69 17.05
C ALA A 11 21.46 -26.31 16.07
N PHE A 12 20.24 -26.80 16.27
CA PHE A 12 19.13 -26.52 15.33
C PHE A 12 18.24 -25.33 15.72
N ALA A 13 18.35 -24.84 16.95
CA ALA A 13 17.60 -23.64 17.37
C ALA A 13 18.38 -22.35 17.12
N ALA A 14 19.69 -22.42 16.86
CA ALA A 14 20.50 -21.23 16.61
C ALA A 14 20.73 -20.88 15.12
N ALA A 15 20.42 -21.82 14.20
CA ALA A 15 20.66 -21.62 12.77
C ALA A 15 19.52 -20.92 12.00
N VAL A 16 18.35 -20.72 12.62
CA VAL A 16 17.22 -20.00 12.00
C VAL A 16 17.31 -18.49 12.26
N LEU A 17 18.19 -18.05 13.13
CA LEU A 17 18.33 -16.64 13.51
C LEU A 17 19.46 -15.88 12.79
N VAL A 18 20.24 -16.52 11.93
CA VAL A 18 21.43 -15.87 11.35
C VAL A 18 21.33 -15.50 9.86
N ALA A 19 20.23 -15.86 9.18
CA ALA A 19 20.12 -15.60 7.74
C ALA A 19 19.28 -14.36 7.33
N ALA A 20 18.93 -13.47 8.24
CA ALA A 20 18.17 -12.28 7.89
C ALA A 20 18.57 -11.01 8.67
N PRO A 21 19.86 -10.58 8.65
CA PRO A 21 20.24 -9.46 9.51
C PRO A 21 19.97 -8.06 8.93
N LEU A 22 19.68 -7.86 7.65
CA LEU A 22 19.59 -6.53 7.05
C LEU A 22 18.16 -6.04 6.83
N VAL A 23 17.20 -6.94 6.62
CA VAL A 23 15.78 -6.58 6.50
C VAL A 23 15.08 -6.72 7.85
N ALA A 24 15.50 -7.65 8.70
CA ALA A 24 14.87 -7.91 9.99
C ALA A 24 15.07 -6.79 11.02
N ALA A 25 16.18 -6.06 10.99
CA ALA A 25 16.45 -4.98 11.93
C ALA A 25 15.52 -3.78 11.75
N ASP A 26 15.15 -3.45 10.50
CA ASP A 26 14.24 -2.34 10.20
C ASP A 26 12.75 -2.70 10.33
N LEU A 27 12.46 -3.97 10.39
CA LEU A 27 11.09 -4.48 10.49
C LEU A 27 10.75 -4.94 11.92
N SER A 28 11.69 -4.95 12.85
CA SER A 28 11.38 -5.03 14.28
C SER A 28 10.58 -3.81 14.77
N GLU A 29 10.72 -2.66 14.10
CA GLU A 29 9.89 -1.46 14.33
C GLU A 29 8.47 -1.60 13.76
N VAL A 30 8.22 -2.57 12.91
CA VAL A 30 6.93 -2.90 12.30
C VAL A 30 6.21 -4.02 13.07
N ALA A 31 6.68 -4.37 14.25
CA ALA A 31 6.24 -5.55 15.00
C ALA A 31 4.73 -5.60 15.33
N ASP A 32 4.00 -4.51 15.22
CA ASP A 32 2.55 -4.45 15.52
C ASP A 32 1.72 -3.94 14.34
N LEU A 33 1.93 -4.52 13.15
CA LEU A 33 1.08 -4.29 11.96
C LEU A 33 -0.34 -4.83 12.16
N LYS A 34 -0.53 -5.74 13.11
CA LYS A 34 -1.84 -6.33 13.40
C LYS A 34 -2.72 -5.29 14.08
N PRO A 35 -3.82 -4.84 13.46
CA PRO A 35 -4.75 -3.94 14.11
C PRO A 35 -5.29 -4.54 15.41
N LEU A 36 -5.55 -3.70 16.41
CA LEU A 36 -6.11 -4.16 17.68
C LEU A 36 -7.42 -4.95 17.45
N ALA A 37 -8.27 -4.49 16.53
CA ALA A 37 -9.49 -5.19 16.15
C ALA A 37 -9.23 -6.62 15.65
N MET A 38 -8.16 -6.83 14.86
CA MET A 38 -7.82 -8.15 14.32
C MET A 38 -7.35 -9.13 15.40
N LYS A 39 -6.88 -8.66 16.54
CA LYS A 39 -6.54 -9.52 17.69
C LYS A 39 -7.79 -10.11 18.36
N VAL A 40 -8.92 -9.44 18.24
CA VAL A 40 -10.22 -9.89 18.78
C VAL A 40 -11.02 -10.69 17.76
N TYR A 41 -10.91 -10.35 16.49
CA TYR A 41 -11.52 -11.07 15.37
C TYR A 41 -10.50 -11.99 14.72
N GLY A 42 -10.92 -13.01 14.10
CA GLY A 42 -10.02 -13.92 13.40
C GLY A 42 -9.66 -15.17 14.23
N ILE A 43 -8.67 -15.89 13.72
CA ILE A 43 -8.12 -17.06 14.43
C ILE A 43 -7.21 -16.56 15.55
N ARG A 44 -7.56 -16.91 16.79
CA ARG A 44 -6.80 -16.58 17.99
C ARG A 44 -5.83 -17.70 18.40
N SER A 45 -6.26 -18.94 18.24
CA SER A 45 -5.41 -20.10 18.51
C SER A 45 -5.75 -21.29 17.61
N VAL A 46 -4.74 -22.12 17.36
CA VAL A 46 -4.89 -23.43 16.71
C VAL A 46 -4.22 -24.47 17.60
N GLU A 47 -4.96 -25.46 18.08
CA GLU A 47 -4.48 -26.48 19.00
C GLU A 47 -4.71 -27.88 18.44
N ARG A 48 -3.73 -28.74 18.62
CA ARG A 48 -3.89 -30.17 18.36
C ARG A 48 -4.58 -30.85 19.52
N LYS A 49 -5.80 -31.34 19.32
CA LYS A 49 -6.58 -32.10 20.36
C LYS A 49 -6.44 -33.61 20.23
N GLY A 50 -5.97 -34.10 19.08
CA GLY A 50 -5.76 -35.51 18.81
C GLY A 50 -5.00 -35.74 17.53
N ASP A 51 -4.86 -36.99 17.12
CA ASP A 51 -4.08 -37.29 15.91
C ASP A 51 -4.73 -36.77 14.63
N LYS A 52 -6.06 -36.62 14.62
CA LYS A 52 -6.83 -36.10 13.46
C LYS A 52 -7.71 -34.90 13.81
N THR A 53 -7.48 -34.24 14.94
CA THR A 53 -8.33 -33.13 15.38
C THR A 53 -7.55 -31.91 15.72
N LEU A 54 -7.90 -30.80 15.03
CA LEU A 54 -7.48 -29.45 15.40
C LEU A 54 -8.65 -28.69 16.01
N ALA A 55 -8.43 -28.02 17.13
CA ALA A 55 -9.34 -27.01 17.65
C ALA A 55 -8.84 -25.63 17.23
N VAL A 56 -9.74 -24.84 16.66
CA VAL A 56 -9.46 -23.49 16.21
C VAL A 56 -10.34 -22.53 16.99
N THR A 57 -9.72 -21.65 17.77
CA THR A 57 -10.41 -20.59 18.49
C THR A 57 -10.55 -19.37 17.60
N LEU A 58 -11.79 -18.95 17.35
CA LEU A 58 -12.15 -17.76 16.57
C LEU A 58 -12.61 -16.66 17.51
N GLY A 59 -12.24 -15.43 17.20
CA GLY A 59 -12.84 -14.24 17.76
C GLY A 59 -14.24 -13.97 17.19
N ALA A 60 -14.82 -12.86 17.61
CA ALA A 60 -16.14 -12.42 17.17
C ALA A 60 -16.26 -12.31 15.65
N SER A 61 -17.46 -12.48 15.15
CA SER A 61 -17.93 -12.10 13.82
C SER A 61 -17.79 -13.09 12.65
N SER A 62 -17.75 -14.38 12.89
CA SER A 62 -18.06 -15.33 11.82
C SER A 62 -19.56 -15.67 11.85
N SER A 63 -20.21 -15.78 10.69
CA SER A 63 -21.58 -16.28 10.67
C SER A 63 -21.63 -17.73 11.19
N ALA A 64 -22.66 -18.06 11.96
CA ALA A 64 -22.81 -19.42 12.50
C ALA A 64 -22.86 -20.49 11.41
N GLY A 65 -23.38 -20.14 10.22
CA GLY A 65 -23.40 -21.04 9.06
C GLY A 65 -22.00 -21.29 8.49
N ALA A 66 -21.24 -20.22 8.22
CA ALA A 66 -19.91 -20.31 7.62
C ALA A 66 -18.92 -21.08 8.48
N ARG A 67 -19.01 -20.97 9.80
CA ARG A 67 -18.15 -21.72 10.74
C ARG A 67 -18.26 -23.24 10.61
N ARG A 68 -19.37 -23.73 10.08
CA ARG A 68 -19.66 -25.16 9.91
C ARG A 68 -19.42 -25.70 8.50
N LEU A 69 -19.04 -24.81 7.56
CA LEU A 69 -18.82 -25.20 6.17
C LEU A 69 -17.45 -25.85 5.97
N VAL A 70 -17.45 -27.14 5.74
CA VAL A 70 -16.22 -27.93 5.49
C VAL A 70 -15.41 -27.33 4.32
N ASN A 71 -16.09 -26.86 3.28
CA ASN A 71 -15.43 -26.28 2.10
C ASN A 71 -14.69 -24.99 2.37
N ALA A 72 -15.05 -24.28 3.45
CA ALA A 72 -14.39 -23.03 3.83
C ALA A 72 -13.03 -23.23 4.53
N TRP A 73 -12.68 -24.45 4.90
CA TRP A 73 -11.48 -24.73 5.69
C TRP A 73 -10.41 -25.48 4.90
N ARG A 74 -9.17 -25.14 5.17
CA ARG A 74 -7.97 -25.86 4.72
C ARG A 74 -6.98 -25.99 5.85
N VAL A 75 -6.21 -27.08 5.82
CA VAL A 75 -5.12 -27.33 6.78
C VAL A 75 -3.85 -27.62 6.00
N THR A 76 -2.78 -26.96 6.39
CA THR A 76 -1.46 -27.10 5.81
C THR A 76 -0.39 -27.30 6.88
N SER A 77 0.76 -27.81 6.48
CA SER A 77 1.94 -27.93 7.36
C SER A 77 3.23 -27.77 6.55
N PRO A 78 4.19 -27.00 7.02
CA PRO A 78 5.51 -26.92 6.40
C PRO A 78 6.36 -28.18 6.64
N ASP A 79 6.03 -28.95 7.69
CA ASP A 79 6.86 -30.04 8.22
C ASP A 79 6.26 -31.42 7.97
N ASP A 80 4.98 -31.52 7.58
CA ASP A 80 4.29 -32.76 7.30
C ASP A 80 3.94 -32.87 5.81
N PRO A 81 4.59 -33.77 5.04
CA PRO A 81 4.30 -33.97 3.62
C PRO A 81 2.86 -34.36 3.32
N ALA A 82 2.11 -34.95 4.26
CA ALA A 82 0.69 -35.25 4.09
C ALA A 82 -0.17 -33.98 4.03
N TYR A 83 0.30 -32.92 4.63
CA TYR A 83 -0.31 -31.61 4.71
C TYR A 83 0.54 -30.52 4.05
N ALA A 84 1.44 -30.91 3.15
CA ALA A 84 2.23 -29.95 2.40
C ALA A 84 1.30 -28.86 1.80
N TYR A 85 1.77 -27.61 1.77
CA TYR A 85 0.98 -26.48 1.28
C TYR A 85 0.37 -26.73 -0.10
N SER A 86 1.12 -27.39 -1.00
CA SER A 86 0.65 -27.80 -2.33
C SER A 86 -0.57 -28.77 -2.33
N LYS A 87 -0.88 -29.41 -1.21
CA LYS A 87 -2.03 -30.32 -1.10
C LYS A 87 -3.30 -29.65 -0.60
N PHE A 88 -3.17 -28.57 0.12
CA PHE A 88 -4.25 -27.72 0.56
C PHE A 88 -5.43 -28.52 1.16
N VAL A 89 -5.14 -29.32 2.20
CA VAL A 89 -5.99 -30.39 2.70
C VAL A 89 -7.29 -29.86 3.32
N LYS A 90 -8.42 -30.31 2.78
CA LYS A 90 -9.75 -30.03 3.32
C LYS A 90 -10.03 -30.97 4.51
N PRO A 91 -10.63 -30.50 5.62
CA PRO A 91 -11.09 -31.39 6.68
C PRO A 91 -12.27 -32.26 6.23
N ASP A 92 -12.45 -33.42 6.88
CA ASP A 92 -13.59 -34.30 6.65
C ASP A 92 -14.88 -33.73 7.25
N SER A 93 -14.76 -33.08 8.41
CA SER A 93 -15.87 -32.42 9.09
C SER A 93 -15.42 -31.22 9.93
N VAL A 94 -16.37 -30.33 10.15
CA VAL A 94 -16.22 -29.13 10.98
C VAL A 94 -17.36 -29.07 11.98
N ALA A 95 -17.05 -28.87 13.25
CA ALA A 95 -18.05 -28.77 14.31
C ALA A 95 -17.76 -27.57 15.20
N GLU A 96 -18.76 -26.77 15.50
CA GLU A 96 -18.69 -25.76 16.54
C GLU A 96 -18.85 -26.45 17.90
N VAL A 97 -17.87 -26.30 18.78
CA VAL A 97 -17.80 -26.94 20.07
C VAL A 97 -18.31 -26.04 21.20
N SER A 98 -17.96 -24.78 21.13
CA SER A 98 -18.42 -23.77 22.08
C SER A 98 -18.51 -22.40 21.47
N SER A 99 -19.40 -21.57 22.01
CA SER A 99 -19.47 -20.15 21.68
C SER A 99 -19.86 -19.38 22.95
N GLU A 100 -19.02 -18.46 23.35
CA GLU A 100 -19.14 -17.65 24.55
C GLU A 100 -19.15 -16.17 24.18
N VAL A 101 -20.00 -15.39 24.85
CA VAL A 101 -20.05 -13.94 24.69
C VAL A 101 -19.04 -13.32 25.64
N GLU A 102 -18.01 -12.71 25.10
CA GLU A 102 -16.96 -12.04 25.88
C GLU A 102 -17.34 -10.60 26.25
N PHE A 103 -18.09 -9.94 25.39
CA PHE A 103 -18.50 -8.54 25.62
C PHE A 103 -19.87 -8.27 25.01
N LYS A 104 -20.77 -7.65 25.80
CA LYS A 104 -22.06 -7.11 25.33
C LYS A 104 -22.06 -5.60 25.42
N TYR A 105 -22.50 -4.95 24.35
CA TYR A 105 -22.70 -3.50 24.41
C TYR A 105 -23.86 -3.15 25.34
N PRO A 106 -23.72 -2.14 26.19
CA PRO A 106 -24.78 -1.66 27.06
C PRO A 106 -26.03 -1.19 26.30
N ASP A 107 -27.17 -1.17 26.99
CA ASP A 107 -28.47 -0.88 26.37
C ASP A 107 -28.61 0.51 25.75
N GLY A 108 -27.87 1.50 26.20
CA GLY A 108 -27.86 2.86 25.63
C GLY A 108 -27.16 3.05 24.28
N MET A 109 -26.54 1.99 23.72
CA MET A 109 -25.77 2.07 22.50
C MET A 109 -26.47 1.42 21.31
N ALA A 110 -27.71 1.84 21.02
CA ALA A 110 -28.59 1.23 20.03
C ALA A 110 -27.97 1.13 18.61
N GLU A 111 -27.19 2.12 18.18
CA GLU A 111 -26.54 2.09 16.86
C GLU A 111 -25.40 1.07 16.84
N GLN A 112 -24.60 1.00 17.89
CA GLN A 112 -23.52 0.01 18.01
C GLN A 112 -24.08 -1.42 18.10
N LYS A 113 -25.23 -1.61 18.77
CA LYS A 113 -25.92 -2.91 18.83
C LYS A 113 -26.42 -3.39 17.47
N LYS A 114 -26.84 -2.49 16.60
CA LYS A 114 -27.23 -2.84 15.21
C LYS A 114 -26.03 -3.32 14.41
N VAL A 115 -24.88 -2.76 14.69
CA VAL A 115 -23.63 -3.03 13.98
C VAL A 115 -23.00 -4.33 14.49
N MET A 116 -22.91 -4.49 15.79
CA MET A 116 -22.29 -5.65 16.42
C MET A 116 -22.84 -5.83 17.83
N PRO A 117 -23.78 -6.75 18.03
CA PRO A 117 -24.50 -6.86 19.31
C PRO A 117 -23.62 -7.37 20.45
N SER A 118 -22.56 -8.12 20.13
CA SER A 118 -21.63 -8.66 21.13
C SER A 118 -20.32 -9.07 20.46
N LEU A 119 -19.26 -9.16 21.26
CA LEU A 119 -18.03 -9.86 20.87
C LEU A 119 -18.10 -11.28 21.44
N SER A 120 -17.81 -12.27 20.62
CA SER A 120 -17.91 -13.67 20.98
C SER A 120 -16.59 -14.39 20.73
N ARG A 121 -16.31 -15.40 21.52
CA ARG A 121 -15.26 -16.40 21.31
C ARG A 121 -15.92 -17.71 20.90
N THR A 122 -15.45 -18.31 19.80
CA THR A 122 -16.02 -19.55 19.30
C THR A 122 -14.90 -20.55 19.06
N VAL A 123 -15.08 -21.78 19.51
CA VAL A 123 -14.17 -22.89 19.22
C VAL A 123 -14.80 -23.80 18.18
N VAL A 124 -14.04 -24.06 17.12
CA VAL A 124 -14.39 -24.96 16.02
C VAL A 124 -13.41 -26.12 15.98
N GLU A 125 -13.90 -27.34 15.93
CA GLU A 125 -13.06 -28.52 15.71
C GLU A 125 -13.08 -28.95 14.24
N LEU A 126 -11.89 -29.11 13.69
CA LEU A 126 -11.66 -29.66 12.35
C LEU A 126 -11.23 -31.12 12.47
N LYS A 127 -11.97 -32.04 11.86
CA LYS A 127 -11.56 -33.45 11.73
C LYS A 127 -10.82 -33.62 10.40
N LEU A 128 -9.64 -34.18 10.46
CA LEU A 128 -8.73 -34.30 9.33
C LEU A 128 -8.72 -35.71 8.74
N PRO A 129 -8.58 -35.85 7.40
CA PRO A 129 -8.58 -37.15 6.74
C PRO A 129 -7.38 -38.01 7.13
N THR A 130 -6.23 -37.40 7.38
CA THR A 130 -4.97 -38.09 7.65
C THR A 130 -4.47 -37.76 9.06
N PRO A 131 -3.86 -38.67 9.80
CA PRO A 131 -3.26 -38.39 11.09
C PRO A 131 -2.11 -37.37 10.96
N MET A 132 -2.09 -36.41 11.85
CA MET A 132 -1.04 -35.40 11.98
C MET A 132 0.21 -36.01 12.64
N LYS A 133 1.39 -35.73 12.12
CA LYS A 133 2.65 -36.14 12.74
C LYS A 133 2.93 -35.38 14.04
N LYS A 134 3.57 -36.05 14.97
CA LYS A 134 4.08 -35.40 16.19
C LYS A 134 5.21 -34.45 15.84
N ASN A 135 5.28 -33.33 16.56
CA ASN A 135 6.30 -32.28 16.40
C ASN A 135 6.26 -31.49 15.06
N CYS A 136 5.19 -31.60 14.29
CA CYS A 136 4.94 -30.75 13.11
C CYS A 136 4.00 -29.61 13.49
N GLN A 137 4.17 -28.48 12.84
CA GLN A 137 3.25 -27.34 12.93
C GLN A 137 2.16 -27.43 11.88
N TYR A 138 0.94 -27.07 12.25
CA TYR A 138 -0.21 -27.07 11.36
C TYR A 138 -0.85 -25.70 11.32
N ALA A 139 -1.16 -25.21 10.13
CA ALA A 139 -1.92 -24.01 9.91
C ALA A 139 -3.35 -24.36 9.53
N ALA A 140 -4.32 -23.74 10.20
CA ALA A 140 -5.70 -23.73 9.78
C ALA A 140 -5.98 -22.43 9.03
N VAL A 141 -6.62 -22.54 7.86
CA VAL A 141 -6.97 -21.40 7.01
C VAL A 141 -8.45 -21.51 6.70
N ALA A 142 -9.17 -20.39 6.86
CA ALA A 142 -10.59 -20.29 6.54
C ALA A 142 -10.78 -19.35 5.34
N TYR A 143 -11.57 -19.79 4.37
CA TYR A 143 -11.83 -19.09 3.11
C TYR A 143 -13.32 -18.90 2.86
N GLY A 144 -13.62 -17.97 1.95
CA GLY A 144 -14.93 -17.85 1.33
C GLY A 144 -15.76 -16.67 1.78
N ALA A 145 -16.64 -16.21 0.89
CA ALA A 145 -17.58 -15.10 1.10
C ALA A 145 -18.59 -15.36 2.24
N GLU A 146 -18.78 -16.61 2.61
CA GLU A 146 -19.68 -17.02 3.66
C GLU A 146 -19.08 -16.90 5.06
N MET A 147 -17.74 -16.75 5.13
CA MET A 147 -17.02 -16.46 6.37
C MET A 147 -16.82 -14.96 6.47
N GLU A 148 -17.49 -14.33 7.40
CA GLU A 148 -17.31 -12.92 7.71
C GLU A 148 -15.88 -12.61 8.22
N VAL A 149 -15.13 -13.66 8.56
CA VAL A 149 -13.71 -13.58 8.94
C VAL A 149 -12.94 -14.62 8.17
N VAL A 150 -12.09 -14.17 7.28
CA VAL A 150 -11.07 -14.99 6.60
C VAL A 150 -9.77 -14.85 7.37
N THR A 151 -9.24 -15.94 7.89
CA THR A 151 -8.04 -15.88 8.73
C THR A 151 -7.21 -17.13 8.57
N SER A 152 -5.93 -17.00 8.87
CA SER A 152 -5.02 -18.13 9.00
C SER A 152 -4.32 -18.11 10.35
N GLY A 153 -4.07 -19.29 10.91
CA GLY A 153 -3.32 -19.45 12.16
C GLY A 153 -2.56 -20.76 12.18
N ARG A 154 -1.43 -20.79 12.85
CA ARG A 154 -0.59 -21.98 13.03
C ARG A 154 -0.68 -22.51 14.47
N THR A 155 -0.50 -23.81 14.63
CA THR A 155 -0.46 -24.43 15.97
C THR A 155 0.63 -23.80 16.81
N GLY A 156 0.28 -23.39 18.03
CA GLY A 156 1.19 -22.81 19.00
C GLY A 156 1.59 -21.34 18.78
N LEU A 157 1.17 -20.68 17.67
CA LEU A 157 1.51 -19.28 17.44
C LEU A 157 0.65 -18.30 18.25
N TYR A 158 -0.50 -18.73 18.73
CA TYR A 158 -1.49 -17.90 19.44
C TYR A 158 -1.73 -18.34 20.89
N ALA A 159 -0.90 -19.24 21.39
CA ALA A 159 -0.97 -19.65 22.78
C ALA A 159 -0.73 -18.43 23.70
N GLY A 160 -1.72 -18.05 24.46
CA GLY A 160 -1.69 -16.87 25.35
C GLY A 160 -2.51 -15.65 24.87
N GLU A 161 -2.90 -15.56 23.59
CA GLU A 161 -3.78 -14.48 23.13
C GLU A 161 -5.20 -14.55 23.71
N ASP A 162 -5.67 -15.74 24.06
CA ASP A 162 -6.99 -15.95 24.69
C ASP A 162 -7.10 -15.32 26.09
N ALA A 163 -6.02 -15.33 26.87
CA ALA A 163 -6.02 -14.75 28.21
C ALA A 163 -6.16 -13.20 28.20
N VAL A 164 -5.82 -12.58 27.08
CA VAL A 164 -5.83 -11.12 26.89
C VAL A 164 -7.08 -10.64 26.15
N ALA A 165 -7.91 -11.55 25.65
CA ALA A 165 -9.02 -11.21 24.75
C ALA A 165 -10.08 -10.31 25.40
N ALA A 166 -10.38 -10.50 26.70
CA ALA A 166 -11.34 -9.68 27.42
C ALA A 166 -10.84 -8.23 27.60
N ASP A 167 -9.56 -8.07 27.93
CA ASP A 167 -8.92 -6.75 28.08
C ASP A 167 -8.80 -6.05 26.72
N LEU A 168 -8.47 -6.80 25.66
CA LEU A 168 -8.46 -6.30 24.31
C LEU A 168 -9.84 -5.88 23.82
N ALA A 169 -10.89 -6.66 24.15
CA ALA A 169 -12.27 -6.32 23.84
C ALA A 169 -12.69 -5.02 24.54
N ALA A 170 -12.36 -4.86 25.83
CA ALA A 170 -12.59 -3.63 26.58
C ALA A 170 -11.86 -2.42 25.97
N ALA A 171 -10.61 -2.60 25.53
CA ALA A 171 -9.82 -1.57 24.87
C ALA A 171 -10.37 -1.18 23.48
N ILE A 172 -10.94 -2.13 22.74
CA ILE A 172 -11.53 -1.87 21.41
C ILE A 172 -12.75 -0.95 21.50
N VAL A 173 -13.53 -1.08 22.57
CA VAL A 173 -14.77 -0.31 22.74
C VAL A 173 -14.63 0.92 23.62
N GLY A 174 -13.50 1.09 24.29
CA GLY A 174 -13.28 2.14 25.28
C GLY A 174 -12.26 3.21 24.90
N LEU A 175 -11.84 3.95 25.92
CA LEU A 175 -10.71 4.89 25.83
C LEU A 175 -9.40 4.10 25.77
N ARG A 176 -8.75 4.14 24.61
CA ARG A 176 -7.53 3.36 24.32
C ARG A 176 -6.26 4.08 24.77
N ARG A 177 -6.22 5.39 24.57
CA ARG A 177 -5.03 6.18 24.81
C ARG A 177 -5.36 7.66 24.93
N VAL A 178 -4.53 8.37 25.69
CA VAL A 178 -4.48 9.83 25.74
C VAL A 178 -3.07 10.28 25.42
N SER A 179 -2.93 11.33 24.62
CA SER A 179 -1.63 11.92 24.24
C SER A 179 -1.75 13.43 24.04
N SER A 180 -0.62 14.14 24.08
CA SER A 180 -0.55 15.56 23.73
C SER A 180 -0.47 15.72 22.21
N VAL A 181 -1.18 16.70 21.68
CA VAL A 181 -1.11 17.10 20.26
C VAL A 181 -0.78 18.57 20.07
N GLY A 182 -0.59 19.33 21.16
CA GLY A 182 -0.25 20.73 21.13
C GLY A 182 -0.32 21.38 22.50
N GLU A 183 -0.13 22.68 22.52
CA GLU A 183 -0.19 23.50 23.74
C GLU A 183 -1.60 23.40 24.35
N GLY A 184 -1.72 22.68 25.47
CA GLY A 184 -2.99 22.47 26.14
C GLY A 184 -4.04 21.66 25.33
N LYS A 185 -3.61 20.91 24.33
CA LYS A 185 -4.49 20.06 23.50
C LYS A 185 -4.16 18.59 23.70
N LEU A 186 -5.18 17.81 24.01
CA LEU A 186 -5.09 16.37 24.20
C LEU A 186 -5.84 15.64 23.09
N LEU A 187 -5.33 14.51 22.67
CA LEU A 187 -6.02 13.53 21.84
C LEU A 187 -6.41 12.33 22.70
N CYS A 188 -7.70 12.05 22.76
CA CYS A 188 -8.28 10.87 23.37
C CYS A 188 -8.76 9.93 22.27
N GLU A 189 -8.14 8.76 22.18
CA GLU A 189 -8.44 7.75 21.13
C GLU A 189 -9.43 6.74 21.69
N PHE A 190 -10.65 6.72 21.14
CA PHE A 190 -11.71 5.77 21.53
C PHE A 190 -11.94 4.71 20.46
N GLY A 191 -12.38 3.57 20.93
CA GLY A 191 -12.91 2.51 20.09
C GLY A 191 -14.41 2.64 19.81
N ALA A 192 -15.00 1.55 19.37
CA ALA A 192 -16.36 1.48 18.84
C ALA A 192 -17.49 1.85 19.82
N GLY A 193 -17.24 1.81 21.11
CA GLY A 193 -18.25 2.10 22.15
C GLY A 193 -18.43 3.58 22.51
N TYR A 194 -17.77 4.48 21.78
CA TYR A 194 -17.93 5.92 22.06
C TYR A 194 -19.31 6.44 21.67
N SER A 195 -19.92 7.19 22.59
CA SER A 195 -21.20 7.89 22.39
C SER A 195 -20.96 9.36 22.08
N PRO A 196 -21.27 9.86 20.87
CA PRO A 196 -21.18 11.29 20.57
C PRO A 196 -22.04 12.16 21.49
N ALA A 197 -23.25 11.71 21.83
CA ALA A 197 -24.14 12.45 22.72
C ALA A 197 -23.55 12.59 24.13
N GLY A 198 -23.02 11.50 24.70
CA GLY A 198 -22.34 11.54 26.00
C GLY A 198 -21.03 12.33 25.94
N GLY A 199 -20.24 12.14 24.88
CA GLY A 199 -18.97 12.83 24.71
C GLY A 199 -19.07 14.34 24.54
N ASN A 200 -20.18 14.83 24.01
CA ASN A 200 -20.42 16.28 23.84
C ASN A 200 -20.76 17.02 25.16
N SER A 201 -20.92 16.34 26.29
CA SER A 201 -21.17 16.97 27.59
C SER A 201 -19.87 17.07 28.39
N ALA A 202 -19.47 18.31 28.76
CA ALA A 202 -18.29 18.55 29.59
C ALA A 202 -18.38 17.85 30.95
N ALA A 203 -19.57 17.67 31.49
CA ALA A 203 -19.80 17.00 32.77
C ALA A 203 -19.41 15.52 32.76
N ASN A 204 -19.29 14.92 31.59
CA ASN A 204 -18.89 13.54 31.44
C ASN A 204 -17.36 13.32 31.32
N TRP A 205 -16.58 14.42 31.40
CA TRP A 205 -15.13 14.41 31.32
C TRP A 205 -14.51 14.92 32.62
N LYS A 206 -13.58 14.18 33.13
CA LYS A 206 -12.73 14.58 34.25
C LYS A 206 -11.27 14.51 33.81
N VAL A 207 -10.69 15.69 33.67
CA VAL A 207 -9.26 15.83 33.31
C VAL A 207 -8.52 16.36 34.51
N THR A 208 -7.38 15.77 34.83
CA THR A 208 -6.49 16.26 35.87
C THR A 208 -5.06 16.36 35.35
N VAL A 209 -4.36 17.37 35.84
CA VAL A 209 -2.91 17.54 35.68
C VAL A 209 -2.29 17.63 37.07
N ASN A 210 -1.40 16.69 37.39
CA ASN A 210 -0.81 16.53 38.71
C ASN A 210 -1.87 16.45 39.84
N GLY A 211 -2.96 15.72 39.58
CA GLY A 211 -4.11 15.56 40.48
C GLY A 211 -5.03 16.78 40.58
N LYS A 212 -4.71 17.90 39.95
CA LYS A 212 -5.54 19.12 39.98
C LYS A 212 -6.50 19.10 38.79
N PRO A 213 -7.81 19.33 39.02
CA PRO A 213 -8.79 19.36 37.93
C PRO A 213 -8.47 20.45 36.89
N ARG A 214 -8.75 20.11 35.62
CA ARG A 214 -8.69 21.04 34.49
C ARG A 214 -10.03 21.05 33.75
N PRO A 215 -10.54 22.24 33.40
CA PRO A 215 -11.77 22.33 32.64
C PRO A 215 -11.50 21.87 31.19
N VAL A 216 -12.46 21.19 30.59
CA VAL A 216 -12.50 20.97 29.14
C VAL A 216 -13.17 22.19 28.52
N LEU A 217 -12.38 23.03 27.84
CA LEU A 217 -12.81 24.31 27.27
C LEU A 217 -13.45 24.16 25.90
N ALA A 218 -13.02 23.17 25.13
CA ALA A 218 -13.56 22.85 23.84
C ALA A 218 -13.30 21.37 23.51
N LEU A 219 -14.08 20.83 22.58
CA LEU A 219 -13.99 19.46 22.12
C LEU A 219 -14.12 19.43 20.59
N GLY A 220 -13.22 18.70 19.93
CA GLY A 220 -13.31 18.36 18.51
C GLY A 220 -13.30 16.86 18.32
N ARG A 221 -13.84 16.38 17.21
CA ARG A 221 -13.89 14.94 16.94
C ARG A 221 -13.68 14.61 15.46
N ARG A 222 -12.94 13.54 15.22
CA ARG A 222 -12.91 12.81 13.96
C ARG A 222 -13.25 11.36 14.23
N SER A 223 -14.04 10.77 13.34
CA SER A 223 -14.39 9.35 13.45
C SER A 223 -14.25 8.69 12.10
N LYS A 224 -13.76 7.46 12.10
CA LYS A 224 -13.60 6.62 10.93
C LYS A 224 -13.73 5.14 11.29
N ILE A 225 -13.83 4.31 10.30
CA ILE A 225 -13.81 2.85 10.49
C ILE A 225 -12.42 2.43 10.99
N ASP A 226 -12.39 1.51 11.95
CA ASP A 226 -11.20 0.92 12.52
C ASP A 226 -10.93 -0.43 11.85
N CYS A 227 -10.20 -0.42 10.75
CA CYS A 227 -9.63 -1.59 10.05
C CYS A 227 -10.55 -2.81 9.81
N TYR A 228 -11.69 -2.89 10.47
CA TYR A 228 -12.53 -4.07 10.46
C TYR A 228 -13.97 -3.75 10.07
N VAL A 229 -14.45 -4.45 9.04
CA VAL A 229 -15.85 -4.45 8.61
C VAL A 229 -16.26 -5.90 8.38
N PRO A 230 -17.25 -6.42 9.09
CA PRO A 230 -17.66 -7.81 8.96
C PRO A 230 -18.28 -8.15 7.59
N LYS A 231 -18.94 -7.17 6.95
CA LYS A 231 -19.63 -7.37 5.68
C LYS A 231 -19.55 -6.10 4.82
N GLY A 232 -19.25 -6.21 3.53
CA GLY A 232 -18.66 -5.15 2.75
C GLY A 232 -19.43 -4.44 1.67
N TRP A 233 -20.57 -4.84 1.17
CA TRP A 233 -21.23 -4.18 0.03
C TRP A 233 -22.59 -3.56 0.32
N GLY A 234 -22.80 -2.31 -0.14
CA GLY A 234 -24.13 -1.67 -0.29
C GLY A 234 -24.79 -1.17 0.99
N GLY A 235 -24.57 0.03 1.42
CA GLY A 235 -25.34 0.70 2.48
C GLY A 235 -24.61 0.88 3.82
N THR A 236 -25.36 1.04 4.89
CA THR A 236 -24.82 1.14 6.26
C THR A 236 -24.35 -0.21 6.74
N TYR A 237 -23.04 -0.36 6.90
CA TYR A 237 -22.43 -1.62 7.32
C TYR A 237 -22.20 -1.68 8.83
N PRO A 238 -22.33 -2.86 9.41
CA PRO A 238 -21.76 -3.11 10.72
C PRO A 238 -20.24 -2.94 10.66
N CYS A 239 -19.72 -1.91 11.28
CA CYS A 239 -18.29 -1.65 11.36
C CYS A 239 -17.89 -1.20 12.75
N LEU A 240 -16.67 -1.53 13.14
CA LEU A 240 -16.07 -0.93 14.30
C LEU A 240 -15.58 0.46 13.95
N MET A 241 -15.84 1.41 14.84
CA MET A 241 -15.41 2.79 14.67
C MET A 241 -14.24 3.12 15.58
N GLN A 242 -13.34 3.95 15.08
CA GLN A 242 -12.36 4.68 15.88
C GLN A 242 -12.82 6.13 15.98
N HIS A 243 -12.69 6.70 17.17
CA HIS A 243 -12.99 8.11 17.41
C HIS A 243 -11.77 8.80 18.01
N ASP A 244 -11.24 9.76 17.28
CA ASP A 244 -10.21 10.68 17.74
C ASP A 244 -10.90 11.91 18.33
N VAL A 245 -10.87 12.05 19.65
CA VAL A 245 -11.51 13.16 20.37
C VAL A 245 -10.43 14.09 20.90
N PHE A 246 -10.48 15.33 20.48
CA PHE A 246 -9.53 16.37 20.83
C PHE A 246 -10.13 17.24 21.94
N LEU A 247 -9.39 17.42 23.04
CA LEU A 247 -9.78 18.27 24.16
C LEU A 247 -8.88 19.47 24.25
N ASP A 248 -9.46 20.66 24.47
CA ASP A 248 -8.75 21.86 24.89
C ASP A 248 -8.85 22.00 26.40
N ILE A 249 -7.73 21.95 27.10
CA ILE A 249 -7.63 22.12 28.57
C ILE A 249 -7.01 23.46 28.96
N GLY A 250 -6.65 24.29 27.98
CA GLY A 250 -6.19 25.68 28.16
C GLY A 250 -4.75 25.86 28.60
N ASP A 251 -4.19 24.95 29.35
CA ASP A 251 -2.84 25.07 29.93
C ASP A 251 -1.83 24.22 29.14
N THR A 252 -0.70 24.81 28.80
CA THR A 252 0.45 24.11 28.23
C THR A 252 1.05 23.14 29.24
N LEU A 253 1.23 21.88 28.83
CA LEU A 253 1.86 20.87 29.66
C LEU A 253 3.35 21.08 29.77
N LYS A 254 3.91 20.81 30.95
CA LYS A 254 5.34 20.87 31.27
C LYS A 254 5.90 19.47 31.48
N LYS A 255 7.17 19.29 31.19
CA LYS A 255 7.86 18.03 31.44
C LYS A 255 7.65 17.55 32.88
N GLY A 256 7.20 16.31 33.03
CA GLY A 256 6.88 15.68 34.30
C GLY A 256 5.41 15.79 34.72
N ASP A 257 4.59 16.59 34.02
CA ASP A 257 3.16 16.65 34.31
C ASP A 257 2.49 15.31 34.10
N LYS A 258 1.77 14.85 35.11
CA LYS A 258 0.95 13.62 35.07
C LYS A 258 -0.46 14.00 34.63
N VAL A 259 -0.85 13.61 33.46
CA VAL A 259 -2.19 13.86 32.87
C VAL A 259 -3.03 12.62 33.04
N SER A 260 -4.25 12.76 33.56
CA SER A 260 -5.24 11.70 33.60
C SER A 260 -6.56 12.21 33.03
N VAL A 261 -7.19 11.39 32.20
CA VAL A 261 -8.51 11.60 31.63
C VAL A 261 -9.38 10.43 32.07
N GLU A 262 -10.52 10.76 32.69
CA GLU A 262 -11.56 9.81 33.10
C GLU A 262 -12.88 10.26 32.45
N VAL A 263 -13.67 9.31 31.95
CA VAL A 263 -15.01 9.60 31.36
C VAL A 263 -16.08 8.77 32.02
N THR A 264 -17.32 9.29 32.01
CA THR A 264 -18.47 8.52 32.53
C THR A 264 -18.91 7.42 31.57
N ALA A 265 -19.75 6.50 32.05
CA ALA A 265 -20.39 5.46 31.25
C ALA A 265 -21.27 6.03 30.11
N ALA A 266 -21.68 7.31 30.20
CA ALA A 266 -22.38 7.98 29.11
C ALA A 266 -21.53 8.24 27.89
N VAL A 267 -20.17 8.29 28.03
CA VAL A 267 -19.23 8.54 26.93
C VAL A 267 -18.83 7.24 26.25
N THR A 268 -18.57 6.18 27.01
CA THR A 268 -18.14 4.91 26.45
C THR A 268 -18.52 3.74 27.32
N ALA A 269 -18.74 2.59 26.68
CA ALA A 269 -19.06 1.33 27.32
C ALA A 269 -17.85 0.55 27.81
N GLY A 270 -16.67 0.81 27.26
CA GLY A 270 -15.43 0.08 27.57
C GLY A 270 -14.57 0.76 28.63
N ALA A 271 -13.26 0.68 28.46
CA ALA A 271 -12.30 1.36 29.32
C ALA A 271 -12.56 2.87 29.35
N ARG A 272 -12.56 3.46 30.56
CA ARG A 272 -13.01 4.84 30.79
C ARG A 272 -11.92 5.78 31.27
N ASP A 273 -10.73 5.29 31.53
CA ASP A 273 -9.61 6.10 32.01
C ASP A 273 -8.33 5.77 31.26
N ALA A 274 -7.52 6.80 31.09
CA ALA A 274 -6.17 6.67 30.57
C ALA A 274 -5.30 7.82 31.13
N SER A 275 -4.01 7.56 31.28
CA SER A 275 -3.08 8.55 31.80
C SER A 275 -1.71 8.46 31.14
N PHE A 276 -0.97 9.57 31.15
CA PHE A 276 0.42 9.61 30.72
C PHE A 276 1.21 10.67 31.49
N ALA A 277 2.53 10.54 31.53
CA ALA A 277 3.43 11.59 31.97
C ALA A 277 3.98 12.34 30.77
N PHE A 278 3.80 13.67 30.75
CA PHE A 278 4.26 14.48 29.64
C PHE A 278 5.78 14.66 29.69
N ASP A 279 6.43 14.32 28.60
CA ASP A 279 7.84 14.57 28.33
C ASP A 279 7.99 14.74 26.82
N GLU A 280 8.39 15.91 26.36
CA GLU A 280 8.53 16.22 24.92
C GLU A 280 9.52 15.31 24.22
N SER A 281 10.42 14.63 24.95
CA SER A 281 11.39 13.69 24.38
C SER A 281 10.84 12.26 24.28
N LYS A 282 9.67 11.97 24.87
CA LYS A 282 9.07 10.63 24.92
C LYS A 282 7.68 10.58 24.31
N CYS A 283 6.89 11.64 24.49
CA CYS A 283 5.51 11.70 24.02
C CYS A 283 5.46 11.93 22.51
N VAL A 284 5.20 10.87 21.76
CA VAL A 284 4.97 10.97 20.31
C VAL A 284 3.67 11.70 20.04
N SER A 285 3.75 12.80 19.29
CA SER A 285 2.60 13.64 18.91
C SER A 285 2.22 13.44 17.45
N ARG A 286 0.93 13.26 17.18
CA ARG A 286 0.40 13.20 15.81
C ARG A 286 0.50 14.53 15.05
N SER A 287 0.80 15.63 15.77
CA SER A 287 0.95 16.95 15.15
C SER A 287 2.29 17.16 14.46
N ILE A 288 3.25 16.26 14.62
CA ILE A 288 4.58 16.38 14.00
C ILE A 288 4.75 15.25 12.98
N GLN A 289 4.74 15.61 11.70
CA GLN A 289 4.80 14.69 10.59
C GLN A 289 6.18 14.74 9.92
N ALA A 290 6.84 13.58 9.88
CA ALA A 290 8.14 13.40 9.24
C ALA A 290 8.13 12.10 8.42
N ASN A 291 9.04 11.99 7.45
CA ASN A 291 9.34 10.71 6.81
C ASN A 291 9.87 9.74 7.88
N GLN A 292 9.13 8.68 8.13
CA GLN A 292 9.42 7.72 9.21
C GLN A 292 10.57 6.77 8.88
N VAL A 293 10.89 6.60 7.60
CA VAL A 293 12.00 5.77 7.13
C VAL A 293 13.31 6.55 7.23
N GLY A 294 13.31 7.79 6.72
CA GLY A 294 14.44 8.68 6.88
C GLY A 294 14.72 9.58 5.67
N TYR A 295 15.87 10.23 5.72
CA TYR A 295 16.29 11.26 4.79
C TYR A 295 17.73 11.02 4.30
N LEU A 296 18.01 11.34 3.04
CA LEU A 296 19.37 11.35 2.53
C LEU A 296 20.18 12.48 3.16
N PRO A 297 21.46 12.25 3.54
CA PRO A 297 22.31 13.27 4.18
C PRO A 297 22.48 14.55 3.34
N ASP A 298 22.54 14.41 2.03
CA ASP A 298 22.85 15.46 1.06
C ASP A 298 21.63 16.01 0.31
N ALA A 299 20.41 15.56 0.65
CA ALA A 299 19.16 16.06 0.09
C ALA A 299 18.51 17.12 1.01
N PRO A 300 17.62 17.96 0.46
CA PRO A 300 16.71 18.76 1.28
C PRO A 300 15.88 17.88 2.23
N LYS A 301 15.63 18.35 3.46
CA LYS A 301 14.91 17.60 4.49
C LYS A 301 13.84 18.49 5.11
N PHE A 302 12.59 18.07 4.94
CA PHE A 302 11.44 18.80 5.44
C PHE A 302 10.54 17.90 6.28
N ALA A 303 9.99 18.49 7.32
CA ALA A 303 8.91 17.91 8.11
C ALA A 303 7.84 18.97 8.33
N TYR A 304 6.74 18.58 8.92
CA TYR A 304 5.62 19.48 9.12
C TYR A 304 5.09 19.41 10.55
N VAL A 305 4.52 20.52 11.02
CA VAL A 305 3.70 20.53 12.24
C VAL A 305 2.36 21.13 11.91
N GLY A 306 1.31 20.39 12.26
CA GLY A 306 -0.08 20.74 12.03
C GLY A 306 -0.99 19.63 12.50
N CYS A 307 -2.21 19.97 12.91
CA CYS A 307 -3.21 19.00 13.30
C CYS A 307 -4.61 19.58 13.12
N TRP A 308 -5.41 18.91 12.33
CA TRP A 308 -6.84 19.17 12.24
C TRP A 308 -7.56 18.44 13.37
N PHE A 309 -8.37 19.14 14.14
CA PHE A 309 -9.11 18.58 15.28
C PHE A 309 -10.50 18.07 14.93
N GLY A 310 -10.81 17.99 13.65
CA GLY A 310 -12.14 17.57 13.19
C GLY A 310 -13.19 18.65 13.34
N SER A 311 -14.41 18.26 13.65
CA SER A 311 -15.52 19.18 13.86
C SER A 311 -15.87 19.26 15.34
N PHE A 312 -16.24 20.46 15.77
CA PHE A 312 -16.95 20.65 17.05
C PHE A 312 -18.43 20.38 16.78
N PRO A 313 -19.05 19.44 17.52
CA PRO A 313 -20.44 19.03 17.24
C PRO A 313 -21.45 20.16 17.38
N ASP A 314 -21.18 21.16 18.24
CA ASP A 314 -22.00 22.37 18.42
C ASP A 314 -21.12 23.59 18.69
N ALA A 315 -21.55 24.78 18.26
CA ALA A 315 -20.92 26.06 18.55
C ALA A 315 -20.87 26.40 20.06
N LYS A 316 -21.53 25.60 20.88
CA LYS A 316 -21.52 25.64 22.34
C LYS A 316 -21.26 24.23 22.84
N PHE A 317 -20.11 24.03 23.49
CA PHE A 317 -19.90 22.84 24.29
C PHE A 317 -20.93 22.87 25.44
N ALA A 318 -21.90 21.95 25.40
CA ALA A 318 -23.04 22.00 26.28
C ALA A 318 -22.59 21.81 27.76
N GLY A 319 -22.72 22.83 28.61
CA GLY A 319 -22.79 22.69 30.06
C GLY A 319 -21.55 22.96 30.89
N GLY A 320 -20.49 23.59 30.36
CA GLY A 320 -19.34 24.01 31.18
C GLY A 320 -19.38 25.50 31.57
N ALA A 321 -19.31 25.82 32.86
CA ALA A 321 -18.98 27.17 33.30
C ALA A 321 -17.58 27.50 32.79
N GLY A 322 -17.46 28.36 31.79
CA GLY A 322 -16.19 28.74 31.18
C GLY A 322 -16.01 28.22 29.73
N ALA A 323 -17.06 27.67 29.11
CA ALA A 323 -17.03 27.36 27.68
C ALA A 323 -16.69 28.63 26.91
N ARG A 324 -15.45 28.76 26.45
CA ARG A 324 -15.07 29.79 25.49
C ARG A 324 -15.97 29.57 24.28
N LYS A 325 -16.69 30.63 23.84
CA LYS A 325 -17.21 30.63 22.46
C LYS A 325 -16.06 30.21 21.60
N CYS A 326 -16.21 29.11 20.88
CA CYS A 326 -15.23 28.73 19.87
C CYS A 326 -15.07 29.97 18.98
N ALA A 327 -13.94 30.70 19.09
CA ALA A 327 -13.75 32.01 18.49
C ALA A 327 -13.89 31.97 16.96
N ASN A 328 -13.97 30.77 16.39
CA ASN A 328 -14.05 30.46 14.97
C ASN A 328 -15.36 29.79 14.55
N THR A 329 -16.51 30.27 15.07
CA THR A 329 -17.83 29.83 14.56
C THR A 329 -18.06 30.12 13.09
N LYS A 330 -17.20 30.88 12.43
CA LYS A 330 -17.21 31.08 10.96
C LYS A 330 -16.29 30.08 10.22
N LEU A 331 -15.51 29.30 10.94
CA LEU A 331 -14.58 28.33 10.38
C LEU A 331 -15.13 26.94 10.68
N ALA A 332 -15.47 26.21 9.64
CA ALA A 332 -15.84 24.80 9.72
C ALA A 332 -14.70 23.90 10.21
N VAL A 333 -13.53 24.49 10.55
CA VAL A 333 -12.30 23.77 10.80
C VAL A 333 -11.59 24.33 12.01
N SER A 334 -11.33 23.50 13.01
CA SER A 334 -10.42 23.83 14.10
C SER A 334 -9.10 23.06 13.91
N SER A 335 -8.01 23.71 14.18
CA SER A 335 -6.68 23.15 14.02
C SER A 335 -5.72 23.66 15.09
N LEU A 336 -4.58 22.99 15.20
CA LEU A 336 -3.46 23.45 15.99
C LEU A 336 -3.11 24.91 15.62
N ALA A 337 -2.84 25.73 16.63
CA ALA A 337 -2.43 27.11 16.46
C ALA A 337 -1.37 27.44 17.50
N PHE A 338 -0.43 28.31 17.15
CA PHE A 338 0.59 28.87 18.02
C PHE A 338 0.50 30.39 17.98
N ASP A 339 0.84 31.07 19.08
CA ASP A 339 0.89 32.52 19.14
C ASP A 339 2.02 33.09 18.28
N ALA A 340 3.10 32.33 18.12
CA ALA A 340 4.24 32.63 17.25
C ALA A 340 4.70 31.36 16.53
N ASN A 341 5.53 31.49 15.51
CA ASN A 341 6.13 30.33 14.86
C ASN A 341 6.88 29.46 15.88
N PRO A 342 6.53 28.16 16.03
CA PRO A 342 7.11 27.33 17.06
C PRO A 342 8.59 27.04 16.80
N SER A 343 9.38 27.02 17.87
CA SER A 343 10.75 26.51 17.82
C SER A 343 10.73 24.98 17.72
N PHE A 344 11.74 24.40 17.08
CA PHE A 344 11.92 22.95 17.03
C PHE A 344 13.38 22.56 17.23
N GLU A 345 13.60 21.34 17.62
CA GLU A 345 14.92 20.75 17.76
C GLU A 345 14.98 19.41 17.02
N ILE A 346 16.07 19.17 16.30
CA ILE A 346 16.42 17.83 15.83
C ILE A 346 17.30 17.21 16.92
N VAL A 347 16.84 16.12 17.47
CA VAL A 347 17.47 15.46 18.62
C VAL A 347 18.06 14.13 18.18
N ASP A 348 19.32 13.89 18.46
CA ASP A 348 19.94 12.58 18.30
C ASP A 348 19.33 11.61 19.32
N GLU A 349 18.72 10.53 18.85
CA GLU A 349 17.96 9.61 19.71
C GLU A 349 18.85 8.90 20.73
N LYS A 350 20.08 8.56 20.37
CA LYS A 350 21.02 7.83 21.22
C LYS A 350 21.52 8.68 22.39
N SER A 351 21.90 9.91 22.09
CA SER A 351 22.45 10.82 23.12
C SER A 351 21.39 11.66 23.83
N GLY A 352 20.19 11.78 23.27
CA GLY A 352 19.13 12.68 23.74
C GLY A 352 19.46 14.17 23.59
N LYS A 353 20.55 14.51 22.88
CA LYS A 353 21.00 15.90 22.71
C LYS A 353 20.50 16.50 21.41
N PRO A 354 20.09 17.79 21.40
CA PRO A 354 19.75 18.47 20.17
C PRO A 354 21.03 18.72 19.33
N VAL A 355 20.95 18.36 18.05
CA VAL A 355 21.99 18.62 17.03
C VAL A 355 21.68 19.86 16.20
N LYS A 356 20.42 20.28 16.18
CA LYS A 356 19.94 21.50 15.53
C LYS A 356 18.80 22.10 16.33
N LYS A 357 18.75 23.43 16.35
CA LYS A 357 17.60 24.24 16.77
C LYS A 357 17.16 25.10 15.60
N GLY A 358 15.86 25.21 15.40
CA GLY A 358 15.26 26.00 14.33
C GLY A 358 13.93 26.60 14.73
N THR A 359 13.40 27.46 13.87
CA THR A 359 12.05 28.00 13.97
C THR A 359 11.26 27.50 12.76
N ALA A 360 10.10 26.92 12.99
CA ALA A 360 9.22 26.45 11.92
C ALA A 360 8.66 27.63 11.13
N LYS A 361 8.48 27.45 9.83
CA LYS A 361 7.93 28.49 8.96
C LYS A 361 6.45 28.23 8.75
N PHE A 362 5.59 29.20 9.07
CA PHE A 362 4.16 29.12 8.72
C PHE A 362 4.01 29.09 7.19
N VAL A 363 3.33 28.08 6.67
CA VAL A 363 3.17 27.86 5.22
C VAL A 363 1.72 27.80 4.74
N PHE A 364 0.77 27.58 5.65
CA PHE A 364 -0.62 27.44 5.26
C PHE A 364 -1.57 27.69 6.44
N SER A 365 -2.65 28.43 6.17
CA SER A 365 -3.75 28.63 7.12
C SER A 365 -4.85 27.59 6.86
N GLY A 366 -5.40 27.00 7.92
CA GLY A 366 -6.58 26.12 7.80
C GLY A 366 -7.80 26.77 7.14
N ASN A 367 -7.77 28.09 6.96
CA ASN A 367 -8.80 28.88 6.26
C ASN A 367 -8.51 29.04 4.77
N GLU A 368 -7.29 28.79 4.33
CA GLU A 368 -6.92 28.83 2.93
C GLU A 368 -7.49 27.60 2.23
N LYS A 369 -7.63 27.72 0.91
CA LYS A 369 -8.17 26.66 0.08
C LYS A 369 -7.12 26.25 -0.95
N GLU A 370 -6.78 24.98 -0.99
CA GLU A 370 -5.96 24.40 -2.04
C GLU A 370 -6.77 24.25 -3.35
N SER A 371 -8.09 24.23 -3.25
CA SER A 371 -9.00 24.25 -4.38
C SER A 371 -9.94 25.45 -4.35
N LYS A 372 -10.67 25.72 -5.45
CA LYS A 372 -11.69 26.77 -5.49
C LYS A 372 -12.82 26.58 -4.46
N LYS A 373 -13.03 25.35 -3.98
CA LYS A 373 -14.18 24.96 -3.14
C LYS A 373 -13.80 24.68 -1.70
N ALA A 374 -12.61 24.14 -1.41
CA ALA A 374 -12.33 23.57 -0.10
C ALA A 374 -10.84 23.63 0.30
N SER A 375 -10.59 23.60 1.60
CA SER A 375 -9.28 23.31 2.17
C SER A 375 -9.09 21.81 2.27
N TYR A 376 -8.05 21.30 1.62
CA TYR A 376 -7.72 19.87 1.61
C TYR A 376 -6.98 19.45 2.87
N ALA A 377 -6.10 20.33 3.39
CA ALA A 377 -5.38 20.09 4.63
C ALA A 377 -6.25 20.37 5.88
N ALA A 378 -7.21 21.28 5.79
CA ALA A 378 -8.11 21.71 6.86
C ALA A 378 -7.39 22.05 8.18
N SER A 379 -6.13 22.45 8.12
CA SER A 379 -5.30 22.75 9.29
C SER A 379 -4.29 23.84 9.01
N ASN A 380 -3.91 24.60 10.03
CA ASN A 380 -2.69 25.39 10.00
C ASN A 380 -1.49 24.46 9.89
N VAL A 381 -0.50 24.84 9.09
CA VAL A 381 0.70 24.03 8.87
C VAL A 381 1.94 24.89 8.88
N TRP A 382 2.96 24.40 9.55
CA TRP A 382 4.32 24.96 9.56
C TRP A 382 5.28 23.93 8.98
N GLU A 383 6.20 24.40 8.15
CA GLU A 383 7.28 23.59 7.57
C GLU A 383 8.54 23.74 8.44
N LEU A 384 9.21 22.64 8.72
CA LEU A 384 10.44 22.55 9.46
C LEU A 384 11.55 22.15 8.48
N ASP A 385 12.51 23.05 8.25
CA ASP A 385 13.68 22.78 7.42
C ASP A 385 14.89 22.41 8.29
N PHE A 386 15.43 21.22 8.07
CA PHE A 386 16.63 20.72 8.71
C PHE A 386 17.62 20.13 7.70
N SER A 387 17.63 20.68 6.49
CA SER A 387 18.46 20.23 5.36
C SER A 387 19.96 20.28 5.66
N ASP A 388 20.39 21.10 6.60
CA ASP A 388 21.77 21.23 7.08
C ASP A 388 22.22 20.09 8.02
N VAL A 389 21.30 19.30 8.58
CA VAL A 389 21.66 18.12 9.38
C VAL A 389 22.05 16.99 8.43
N ARG A 390 23.36 16.72 8.32
CA ARG A 390 23.93 15.76 7.34
C ARG A 390 24.57 14.54 7.96
N THR A 391 24.81 14.56 9.25
CA THR A 391 25.46 13.45 9.97
C THR A 391 24.53 12.24 9.97
N PRO A 392 25.00 11.05 9.51
CA PRO A 392 24.23 9.83 9.64
C PRO A 392 23.92 9.50 11.09
N GLY A 393 22.68 9.05 11.35
CA GLY A 393 22.19 8.74 12.70
C GLY A 393 20.70 8.53 12.74
N ARG A 394 20.17 8.24 13.92
CA ARG A 394 18.73 8.16 14.18
C ARG A 394 18.29 9.35 15.02
N TYR A 395 17.26 10.04 14.55
CA TYR A 395 16.83 11.34 15.08
C TYR A 395 15.32 11.39 15.26
N PHE A 396 14.87 12.35 16.06
CA PHE A 396 13.47 12.77 16.11
C PHE A 396 13.37 14.29 16.19
N ILE A 397 12.22 14.84 15.83
CA ILE A 397 11.90 16.25 15.97
C ILE A 397 11.21 16.44 17.31
N ARG A 398 11.65 17.43 18.09
CA ARG A 398 11.02 17.84 19.35
C ARG A 398 10.51 19.26 19.24
N ILE A 399 9.27 19.48 19.67
CA ILE A 399 8.65 20.81 19.72
C ILE A 399 8.14 21.03 21.14
N PRO A 400 8.59 22.10 21.84
CA PRO A 400 8.14 22.43 23.19
C PRO A 400 6.62 22.52 23.30
N GLY A 401 6.03 21.95 24.35
CA GLY A 401 4.60 21.93 24.59
C GLY A 401 3.78 20.99 23.68
N VAL A 402 4.40 20.41 22.65
CA VAL A 402 3.73 19.48 21.69
C VAL A 402 4.14 18.04 21.90
N GLY A 403 5.45 17.79 21.96
CA GLY A 403 6.01 16.45 22.03
C GLY A 403 7.08 16.20 20.96
N ARG A 404 7.21 14.95 20.52
CA ARG A 404 8.17 14.55 19.47
C ARG A 404 7.49 13.87 18.27
N SER A 405 8.20 13.87 17.14
CA SER A 405 7.88 13.00 16.01
C SER A 405 8.18 11.53 16.33
N LEU A 406 7.74 10.62 15.47
CA LEU A 406 8.38 9.32 15.33
C LEU A 406 9.86 9.51 14.96
N ALA A 407 10.69 8.53 15.29
CA ALA A 407 12.10 8.58 14.95
C ALA A 407 12.30 8.27 13.47
N PHE A 408 13.38 8.82 12.89
CA PHE A 408 13.77 8.61 11.50
C PHE A 408 15.30 8.55 11.38
N HIS A 409 15.76 7.97 10.27
CA HIS A 409 17.18 7.92 9.98
C HIS A 409 17.62 9.09 9.08
N ILE A 410 18.84 9.54 9.25
CA ILE A 410 19.60 10.26 8.22
C ILE A 410 20.67 9.29 7.75
N ASP A 411 20.52 8.72 6.56
CA ASP A 411 21.39 7.66 6.05
C ASP A 411 21.36 7.65 4.52
N LYS A 412 22.50 7.26 3.92
CA LYS A 412 22.62 7.11 2.48
C LYS A 412 21.82 5.92 1.93
N ALA A 413 21.55 4.91 2.77
CA ALA A 413 20.82 3.69 2.40
C ALA A 413 19.30 3.77 2.63
N VAL A 414 18.74 4.94 2.94
CA VAL A 414 17.31 5.10 3.23
C VAL A 414 16.44 4.54 2.10
N TYR A 415 16.73 4.95 0.86
CA TYR A 415 15.93 4.49 -0.28
C TYR A 415 16.26 3.07 -0.73
N GLU A 416 17.46 2.56 -0.46
CA GLU A 416 17.78 1.15 -0.68
C GLU A 416 16.93 0.23 0.22
N LYS A 417 16.73 0.64 1.47
CA LYS A 417 15.84 -0.08 2.40
C LYS A 417 14.39 -0.04 1.93
N ALA A 418 13.89 1.13 1.56
CA ALA A 418 12.54 1.30 1.04
C ALA A 418 12.33 0.50 -0.26
N LEU A 419 13.34 0.51 -1.15
CA LEU A 419 13.37 -0.25 -2.39
C LEU A 419 13.21 -1.76 -2.14
N LYS A 420 13.96 -2.33 -1.19
CA LYS A 420 13.87 -3.76 -0.84
C LYS A 420 12.49 -4.17 -0.33
N VAL A 421 11.88 -3.31 0.49
CA VAL A 421 10.51 -3.57 1.00
C VAL A 421 9.49 -3.49 -0.13
N GLN A 422 9.60 -2.49 -0.99
CA GLN A 422 8.69 -2.35 -2.13
C GLN A 422 8.86 -3.51 -3.14
N ALA A 423 10.11 -3.95 -3.38
CA ALA A 423 10.40 -5.09 -4.26
C ALA A 423 9.78 -6.39 -3.74
N LEU A 424 9.77 -6.59 -2.41
CA LEU A 424 9.09 -7.73 -1.80
C LEU A 424 7.59 -7.71 -2.11
N GLY A 425 6.93 -6.54 -1.99
CA GLY A 425 5.51 -6.40 -2.33
C GLY A 425 5.23 -6.73 -3.80
N VAL A 426 6.09 -6.31 -4.73
CA VAL A 426 5.97 -6.67 -6.16
C VAL A 426 6.16 -8.17 -6.37
N TYR A 427 7.18 -8.78 -5.74
CA TYR A 427 7.41 -10.23 -5.80
C TYR A 427 6.20 -11.03 -5.30
N GLU A 428 5.56 -10.59 -4.23
CA GLU A 428 4.40 -11.26 -3.66
C GLU A 428 3.16 -11.19 -4.56
N GLN A 429 3.13 -10.27 -5.53
CA GLN A 429 2.10 -10.20 -6.58
C GLN A 429 2.38 -11.10 -7.80
N ARG A 430 3.50 -11.84 -7.84
CA ARG A 430 3.78 -12.76 -8.96
C ARG A 430 2.67 -13.80 -9.12
N CYS A 431 2.20 -13.96 -10.34
CA CYS A 431 1.27 -15.02 -10.75
C CYS A 431 2.02 -16.24 -11.29
N GLY A 432 1.42 -17.44 -11.21
CA GLY A 432 1.98 -18.66 -11.79
C GLY A 432 3.15 -19.28 -11.03
N ILE A 433 3.38 -18.88 -9.79
CA ILE A 433 4.43 -19.39 -8.91
C ILE A 433 3.90 -19.65 -7.50
N ALA A 434 4.44 -20.68 -6.85
CA ALA A 434 4.26 -20.84 -5.41
C ALA A 434 5.18 -19.85 -4.68
N LEU A 435 4.67 -19.14 -3.68
CA LEU A 435 5.45 -18.23 -2.86
C LEU A 435 6.16 -19.01 -1.75
N ASP A 436 7.48 -18.87 -1.66
CA ASP A 436 8.31 -19.50 -0.64
C ASP A 436 8.23 -18.66 0.66
N PRO A 437 7.76 -19.23 1.80
CA PRO A 437 7.67 -18.52 3.07
C PRO A 437 9.04 -18.02 3.60
N LYS A 438 10.14 -18.56 3.11
CA LYS A 438 11.49 -18.05 3.44
C LYS A 438 11.78 -16.70 2.79
N LEU A 439 11.21 -16.44 1.61
CA LEU A 439 11.34 -15.19 0.89
C LEU A 439 10.30 -14.16 1.33
N THR A 440 9.08 -14.60 1.64
CA THR A 440 7.92 -13.77 1.98
C THR A 440 7.69 -13.60 3.49
N ARG A 441 8.70 -13.89 4.30
CA ARG A 441 8.63 -13.75 5.77
C ARG A 441 7.53 -14.58 6.43
N GLY A 442 7.33 -15.78 5.94
CA GLY A 442 6.40 -16.75 6.49
C GLY A 442 5.03 -16.79 5.82
N TRP A 443 4.78 -15.98 4.80
CA TRP A 443 3.60 -16.15 3.97
C TRP A 443 3.89 -17.12 2.83
N GLU A 444 3.02 -18.10 2.68
CA GLU A 444 3.08 -19.09 1.62
C GLU A 444 1.81 -19.04 0.78
N ARG A 445 1.94 -19.32 -0.51
CA ARG A 445 0.83 -19.43 -1.45
C ARG A 445 1.19 -20.49 -2.50
N ILE A 446 0.23 -21.36 -2.85
CA ILE A 446 0.42 -22.30 -3.96
C ILE A 446 0.51 -21.55 -5.29
N ALA A 447 1.02 -22.22 -6.33
CA ALA A 447 1.01 -21.65 -7.67
C ALA A 447 -0.44 -21.48 -8.16
N CYS A 448 -0.76 -20.29 -8.61
CA CYS A 448 -2.04 -19.94 -9.21
C CYS A 448 -1.92 -19.93 -10.74
N HIS A 449 -3.04 -20.03 -11.48
CA HIS A 449 -3.11 -19.90 -12.93
C HIS A 449 -2.04 -20.71 -13.69
N ALA A 450 -1.75 -21.93 -13.21
CA ALA A 450 -0.71 -22.79 -13.77
C ALA A 450 -1.21 -23.64 -14.96
N GLY A 451 -2.50 -23.64 -15.26
CA GLY A 451 -3.14 -24.48 -16.29
C GLY A 451 -3.01 -23.98 -17.73
N GLY A 452 -2.30 -22.87 -17.97
CA GLY A 452 -2.25 -22.23 -19.29
C GLY A 452 -3.45 -21.28 -19.51
N VAL A 453 -3.49 -20.64 -20.67
CA VAL A 453 -4.47 -19.60 -21.01
C VAL A 453 -5.22 -20.00 -22.26
N THR A 454 -6.55 -20.06 -22.23
CA THR A 454 -7.37 -20.40 -23.39
C THR A 454 -7.47 -19.21 -24.34
N ALA A 455 -7.07 -19.38 -25.59
CA ALA A 455 -7.13 -18.34 -26.60
C ALA A 455 -8.57 -18.03 -27.03
N SER A 456 -8.89 -16.75 -27.22
CA SER A 456 -10.18 -16.29 -27.71
C SER A 456 -10.07 -15.31 -28.87
N THR A 457 -11.21 -15.09 -29.54
CA THR A 457 -11.39 -14.06 -30.58
C THR A 457 -11.99 -12.76 -30.01
N CYS A 458 -12.21 -12.68 -28.69
CA CYS A 458 -12.75 -11.49 -28.07
C CYS A 458 -11.76 -10.31 -28.19
N ALA A 459 -12.18 -9.22 -28.83
CA ALA A 459 -11.38 -8.02 -28.94
C ALA A 459 -11.50 -7.14 -27.67
N ARG A 460 -10.37 -6.82 -27.03
CA ARG A 460 -10.33 -6.03 -25.79
C ARG A 460 -10.94 -4.64 -25.96
N VAL A 461 -10.79 -4.03 -27.13
CA VAL A 461 -11.37 -2.70 -27.43
C VAL A 461 -12.90 -2.68 -27.35
N LYS A 462 -13.56 -3.83 -27.65
CA LYS A 462 -15.04 -3.93 -27.59
C LYS A 462 -15.54 -4.32 -26.21
N ASN A 463 -14.73 -5.06 -25.45
CA ASN A 463 -15.11 -5.63 -24.17
C ASN A 463 -13.97 -5.35 -23.20
N PRO A 464 -14.03 -4.25 -22.44
CA PRO A 464 -12.92 -3.87 -21.54
C PRO A 464 -12.73 -4.86 -20.39
N GLU A 465 -13.80 -5.58 -19.97
CA GLU A 465 -13.78 -6.53 -18.85
C GLU A 465 -14.76 -7.69 -19.12
N PHE A 466 -14.46 -8.87 -18.61
CA PHE A 466 -15.36 -10.04 -18.52
C PHE A 466 -16.15 -10.34 -19.80
N ALA A 467 -15.44 -10.53 -20.91
CA ALA A 467 -16.07 -10.89 -22.18
C ALA A 467 -16.60 -12.33 -22.14
N PRO A 468 -17.55 -12.70 -23.03
CA PRO A 468 -18.06 -14.07 -23.16
C PRO A 468 -17.03 -15.00 -23.85
N PHE A 469 -15.86 -15.15 -23.22
CA PHE A 469 -14.74 -15.91 -23.76
C PHE A 469 -15.08 -17.34 -24.12
N ASP A 470 -15.87 -18.02 -23.29
CA ASP A 470 -16.32 -19.39 -23.46
C ASP A 470 -17.07 -19.63 -24.78
N LYS A 471 -17.71 -18.58 -25.32
CA LYS A 471 -18.42 -18.59 -26.60
C LYS A 471 -17.54 -18.23 -27.80
N HIS A 472 -16.34 -17.75 -27.55
CA HIS A 472 -15.44 -17.20 -28.57
C HIS A 472 -14.04 -17.85 -28.52
N VAL A 473 -13.98 -19.12 -28.13
CA VAL A 473 -12.72 -19.88 -28.04
C VAL A 473 -12.13 -20.09 -29.42
N VAL A 474 -10.81 -19.92 -29.52
CA VAL A 474 -10.05 -20.37 -30.71
C VAL A 474 -9.75 -21.84 -30.57
N ASN A 475 -10.05 -22.63 -31.61
CA ASN A 475 -9.67 -24.03 -31.66
C ASN A 475 -8.33 -24.23 -32.35
N GLY A 476 -7.56 -25.18 -31.85
CA GLY A 476 -6.34 -25.67 -32.47
C GLY A 476 -6.61 -26.55 -33.66
N ALA A 477 -5.58 -27.04 -34.31
CA ALA A 477 -5.67 -27.92 -35.47
C ALA A 477 -6.35 -29.28 -35.17
N ASP A 478 -6.37 -29.69 -33.91
CA ASP A 478 -7.05 -30.89 -33.40
C ASP A 478 -8.53 -30.68 -33.08
N GLY A 479 -9.06 -29.48 -33.34
CA GLY A 479 -10.46 -29.11 -33.06
C GLY A 479 -10.75 -28.82 -31.56
N LYS A 480 -9.76 -28.93 -30.69
CA LYS A 480 -9.90 -28.59 -29.25
C LYS A 480 -9.54 -27.14 -28.98
N PRO A 481 -9.97 -26.56 -27.83
CA PRO A 481 -9.55 -25.24 -27.41
C PRO A 481 -8.04 -25.08 -27.45
N LEU A 482 -7.57 -24.01 -28.09
CA LEU A 482 -6.17 -23.68 -28.13
C LEU A 482 -5.76 -23.10 -26.74
N VAL A 483 -4.99 -23.92 -26.01
CA VAL A 483 -4.43 -23.50 -24.72
C VAL A 483 -2.99 -23.08 -24.91
N LEU A 484 -2.71 -21.80 -24.61
CA LEU A 484 -1.38 -21.22 -24.69
C LEU A 484 -0.57 -21.56 -23.43
N ALA A 485 0.70 -21.91 -23.61
CA ALA A 485 1.63 -22.11 -22.49
C ALA A 485 2.08 -20.76 -21.91
N ALA A 486 1.12 -19.89 -21.57
CA ALA A 486 1.36 -18.58 -21.02
C ALA A 486 1.28 -18.64 -19.49
N SER A 487 2.36 -18.33 -18.82
CA SER A 487 2.46 -18.29 -17.35
C SER A 487 3.35 -17.14 -16.90
N GLY A 488 3.25 -16.72 -15.66
CA GLY A 488 3.95 -15.55 -15.15
C GLY A 488 3.02 -14.34 -15.09
N GLY A 489 3.61 -13.15 -15.06
CA GLY A 489 2.90 -11.91 -14.83
C GLY A 489 2.74 -11.59 -13.35
N HIS A 490 2.13 -10.45 -13.06
CA HIS A 490 1.83 -10.00 -11.70
C HIS A 490 0.36 -9.69 -11.59
N HIS A 491 -0.26 -10.10 -10.49
CA HIS A 491 -1.62 -9.70 -10.16
C HIS A 491 -1.67 -8.18 -9.99
N ASP A 492 -2.75 -7.55 -10.43
CA ASP A 492 -2.93 -6.10 -10.34
C ASP A 492 -2.99 -5.64 -8.91
N ALA A 493 -4.01 -6.08 -8.23
CA ALA A 493 -4.33 -5.69 -6.87
C ALA A 493 -4.38 -6.92 -5.95
N GLY A 494 -4.94 -6.75 -4.77
CA GLY A 494 -5.16 -7.85 -3.85
C GLY A 494 -6.33 -8.76 -4.21
N ASP A 495 -7.10 -8.45 -5.25
CA ASP A 495 -8.18 -9.27 -5.81
C ASP A 495 -7.72 -10.27 -6.88
N TYR A 496 -6.43 -10.17 -7.30
CA TYR A 496 -5.73 -11.10 -8.17
C TYR A 496 -6.09 -11.09 -9.65
N ASN A 497 -6.89 -10.16 -10.12
CA ASN A 497 -7.29 -10.10 -11.52
C ASN A 497 -7.19 -8.63 -12.05
N PRO A 498 -6.73 -8.37 -13.29
CA PRO A 498 -5.97 -9.25 -14.19
C PRO A 498 -4.46 -9.39 -13.81
N ARG A 499 -3.67 -10.16 -14.59
CA ARG A 499 -2.23 -10.37 -14.36
C ARG A 499 -1.32 -9.90 -15.50
N SER A 500 -1.89 -9.27 -16.50
CA SER A 500 -1.18 -8.88 -17.73
C SER A 500 -0.72 -7.42 -17.72
N HIS A 501 0.03 -7.03 -16.67
CA HIS A 501 0.53 -5.67 -16.43
C HIS A 501 1.92 -5.46 -17.05
N LEU A 502 1.99 -5.22 -18.37
CA LEU A 502 3.25 -4.98 -19.08
C LEU A 502 4.00 -3.74 -18.56
N ASP A 503 3.30 -2.75 -18.06
CA ASP A 503 3.82 -1.53 -17.45
C ASP A 503 4.73 -1.79 -16.25
N VAL A 504 4.53 -2.88 -15.52
CA VAL A 504 5.47 -3.34 -14.48
C VAL A 504 6.85 -3.60 -15.10
N ALA A 505 6.92 -4.43 -16.15
CA ALA A 505 8.20 -4.70 -16.81
C ALA A 505 8.83 -3.43 -17.38
N GLN A 506 8.02 -2.56 -17.98
CA GLN A 506 8.48 -1.29 -18.54
C GLN A 506 9.08 -0.38 -17.45
N ALA A 507 8.45 -0.27 -16.29
CA ALA A 507 8.96 0.52 -15.18
C ALA A 507 10.28 -0.05 -14.64
N LEU A 508 10.35 -1.36 -14.40
CA LEU A 508 11.54 -2.01 -13.83
C LEU A 508 12.74 -2.01 -14.78
N LEU A 509 12.52 -2.26 -16.06
CA LEU A 509 13.58 -2.17 -17.08
C LEU A 509 14.08 -0.72 -17.24
N ASN A 510 13.19 0.28 -17.22
CA ASN A 510 13.55 1.69 -17.22
C ASN A 510 14.37 2.04 -15.97
N CYS A 511 13.98 1.57 -14.81
CA CYS A 511 14.69 1.79 -13.57
C CYS A 511 16.14 1.29 -13.65
N TYR A 512 16.31 0.06 -14.13
CA TYR A 512 17.65 -0.52 -14.32
C TYR A 512 18.49 0.29 -15.32
N GLU A 513 17.92 0.70 -16.45
CA GLU A 513 18.68 1.47 -17.46
C GLU A 513 19.07 2.87 -17.00
N LEU A 514 18.24 3.50 -16.15
CA LEU A 514 18.56 4.81 -15.59
C LEU A 514 19.72 4.75 -14.60
N LYS A 515 19.82 3.65 -13.85
CA LYS A 515 20.81 3.53 -12.78
C LYS A 515 21.30 2.09 -12.60
N PRO A 516 22.02 1.53 -13.58
CA PRO A 516 22.41 0.14 -13.55
C PRO A 516 23.30 -0.22 -12.35
N ASP A 517 24.13 0.73 -11.88
CA ASP A 517 25.06 0.51 -10.75
C ASP A 517 24.33 0.40 -9.39
N ALA A 518 23.04 0.73 -9.31
CA ALA A 518 22.24 0.59 -8.09
C ALA A 518 21.67 -0.83 -7.92
N PHE A 519 21.80 -1.70 -8.93
CA PHE A 519 21.16 -3.01 -8.94
C PHE A 519 22.15 -4.15 -9.16
N ALA A 520 22.00 -5.17 -8.34
CA ALA A 520 22.85 -6.36 -8.39
C ALA A 520 22.01 -7.65 -8.33
N ASP A 521 22.61 -8.74 -8.75
CA ASP A 521 22.11 -10.08 -8.49
C ASP A 521 22.25 -10.39 -6.99
N GLY A 522 21.20 -10.91 -6.37
CA GLY A 522 21.13 -11.20 -4.94
C GLY A 522 20.72 -10.02 -4.05
N GLN A 523 20.28 -8.89 -4.61
CA GLN A 523 19.85 -7.72 -3.86
C GLN A 523 18.45 -7.87 -3.25
N PHE A 524 17.53 -8.56 -3.93
CA PHE A 524 16.14 -8.76 -3.51
C PHE A 524 15.89 -10.21 -3.06
N ALA A 525 14.77 -10.42 -2.40
CA ALA A 525 14.31 -11.74 -1.98
C ALA A 525 13.48 -12.41 -3.10
N VAL A 526 14.15 -12.81 -4.18
CA VAL A 526 13.53 -13.49 -5.33
C VAL A 526 14.18 -14.87 -5.55
N PRO A 527 13.48 -15.84 -6.16
CA PRO A 527 14.00 -17.19 -6.38
C PRO A 527 15.22 -17.26 -7.32
N GLU A 528 15.31 -16.30 -8.25
CA GLU A 528 16.34 -16.26 -9.31
C GLU A 528 17.73 -15.82 -8.84
N ARG A 529 17.85 -15.38 -7.59
CA ARG A 529 19.12 -14.91 -7.00
C ARG A 529 20.30 -15.82 -7.32
N GLY A 530 21.40 -15.24 -7.77
CA GLY A 530 22.62 -15.97 -8.12
C GLY A 530 22.68 -16.43 -9.57
N ASN A 531 21.78 -15.95 -10.43
CA ASN A 531 21.75 -16.33 -11.83
C ASN A 531 22.61 -15.43 -12.76
N GLY A 532 23.22 -14.36 -12.23
CA GLY A 532 24.03 -13.39 -12.97
C GLY A 532 23.20 -12.30 -13.68
N ILE A 533 21.92 -12.16 -13.33
CA ILE A 533 21.03 -11.07 -13.75
C ILE A 533 20.68 -10.25 -12.51
N PRO A 534 20.67 -8.91 -12.56
CA PRO A 534 20.18 -8.11 -11.43
C PRO A 534 18.72 -8.44 -11.10
N ASP A 535 18.39 -8.61 -9.82
CA ASP A 535 17.08 -9.09 -9.36
C ASP A 535 15.89 -8.22 -9.86
N ILE A 536 16.10 -6.90 -10.05
CA ILE A 536 15.08 -6.01 -10.62
C ILE A 536 14.78 -6.37 -12.09
N VAL A 537 15.76 -6.87 -12.82
CA VAL A 537 15.58 -7.33 -14.19
C VAL A 537 14.89 -8.70 -14.18
N ASP A 538 15.22 -9.60 -13.25
CA ASP A 538 14.50 -10.87 -13.10
C ASP A 538 13.02 -10.64 -12.82
N GLU A 539 12.68 -9.65 -11.99
CA GLU A 539 11.29 -9.28 -11.73
C GLU A 539 10.57 -8.79 -13.00
N ALA A 540 11.23 -7.98 -13.81
CA ALA A 540 10.72 -7.56 -15.11
C ALA A 540 10.56 -8.75 -16.09
N LEU A 541 11.53 -9.67 -16.12
CA LEU A 541 11.48 -10.88 -16.95
C LEU A 541 10.34 -11.82 -16.52
N TRP A 542 9.98 -11.86 -15.24
CA TRP A 542 8.81 -12.61 -14.76
C TRP A 542 7.52 -12.10 -15.41
N GLN A 543 7.35 -10.79 -15.49
CA GLN A 543 6.22 -10.18 -16.20
C GLN A 543 6.29 -10.49 -17.70
N LEU A 544 7.45 -10.36 -18.33
CA LEU A 544 7.63 -10.63 -19.76
C LEU A 544 7.47 -12.12 -20.14
N LYS A 545 7.64 -13.02 -19.19
CA LYS A 545 7.38 -14.45 -19.40
C LYS A 545 5.92 -14.71 -19.82
N LEU A 546 4.96 -14.04 -19.20
CA LEU A 546 3.55 -14.10 -19.62
C LEU A 546 3.39 -13.64 -21.08
N TRP A 547 3.95 -12.49 -21.42
CA TRP A 547 3.83 -11.89 -22.75
C TRP A 547 4.53 -12.71 -23.85
N LYS A 548 5.62 -13.40 -23.51
CA LYS A 548 6.24 -14.37 -24.42
C LYS A 548 5.27 -15.51 -24.75
N GLY A 549 4.52 -15.99 -23.77
CA GLY A 549 3.51 -17.04 -23.95
C GLY A 549 2.25 -16.58 -24.69
N LEU A 550 1.99 -15.26 -24.71
CA LEU A 550 0.88 -14.65 -25.45
C LEU A 550 1.24 -14.24 -26.89
N GLN A 551 2.47 -14.48 -27.32
CA GLN A 551 2.91 -14.24 -28.69
C GLN A 551 2.62 -15.46 -29.55
N ASP A 552 1.74 -15.32 -30.55
CA ASP A 552 1.45 -16.37 -31.53
C ASP A 552 2.64 -16.55 -32.51
N GLU A 553 2.65 -17.65 -33.25
CA GLU A 553 3.74 -18.02 -34.17
C GLU A 553 3.97 -16.98 -35.28
N ASP A 554 2.94 -16.29 -35.74
CA ASP A 554 3.01 -15.21 -36.72
C ASP A 554 3.65 -13.91 -36.17
N GLY A 555 3.94 -13.84 -34.89
CA GLY A 555 4.53 -12.70 -34.19
C GLY A 555 3.55 -11.79 -33.49
N GLY A 556 2.25 -11.88 -33.76
CA GLY A 556 1.21 -11.08 -33.11
C GLY A 556 1.06 -11.39 -31.63
N ILE A 557 0.86 -10.36 -30.81
CA ILE A 557 0.67 -10.49 -29.35
C ILE A 557 -0.82 -10.35 -29.03
N ARG A 558 -1.33 -11.25 -28.20
CA ARG A 558 -2.69 -11.17 -27.65
C ARG A 558 -2.78 -10.06 -26.62
N ALA A 559 -3.95 -9.42 -26.50
CA ALA A 559 -4.11 -8.19 -25.73
C ALA A 559 -4.14 -8.37 -24.19
N GLY A 560 -3.56 -9.45 -23.70
CA GLY A 560 -3.50 -9.79 -22.28
C GLY A 560 -4.41 -10.95 -21.91
N THR A 561 -4.55 -11.18 -20.61
CA THR A 561 -5.38 -12.23 -20.02
C THR A 561 -6.51 -11.65 -19.19
N GLU A 562 -7.60 -12.42 -19.05
CA GLU A 562 -8.75 -12.05 -18.23
C GLU A 562 -9.50 -13.31 -17.77
N SER A 563 -10.21 -13.24 -16.66
CA SER A 563 -11.12 -14.28 -16.19
C SER A 563 -12.46 -14.22 -16.93
N LEU A 564 -13.20 -15.33 -16.94
CA LEU A 564 -14.55 -15.38 -17.51
C LEU A 564 -15.54 -14.50 -16.72
N ARG A 565 -15.31 -14.34 -15.41
CA ARG A 565 -16.12 -13.57 -14.47
C ARG A 565 -15.25 -13.09 -13.33
N ASP A 566 -15.73 -12.13 -12.58
CA ASP A 566 -15.11 -11.73 -11.31
C ASP A 566 -15.04 -12.94 -10.37
N PRO A 567 -13.86 -13.34 -9.88
CA PRO A 567 -13.70 -14.46 -8.94
C PRO A 567 -14.36 -14.20 -7.58
N GLY A 568 -14.69 -12.94 -7.26
CA GLY A 568 -15.35 -12.54 -6.02
C GLY A 568 -14.37 -12.12 -4.92
N PHE A 569 -14.81 -11.17 -4.11
CA PHE A 569 -13.99 -10.46 -3.12
C PHE A 569 -13.39 -11.30 -1.99
N PHE A 570 -13.90 -12.50 -1.76
CA PHE A 570 -13.39 -13.37 -0.70
C PHE A 570 -12.74 -14.62 -1.24
N GLN A 571 -12.69 -14.75 -2.54
CA GLN A 571 -12.04 -15.88 -3.15
C GLN A 571 -10.54 -15.58 -3.23
N THR A 572 -9.75 -16.40 -2.56
CA THR A 572 -8.30 -16.32 -2.70
C THR A 572 -7.90 -16.92 -4.04
N VAL A 573 -6.76 -16.51 -4.55
CA VAL A 573 -6.26 -17.00 -5.84
C VAL A 573 -6.11 -18.51 -5.91
N GLU A 574 -5.93 -19.17 -4.78
CA GLU A 574 -5.83 -20.63 -4.64
C GLU A 574 -7.17 -21.35 -4.87
N LEU A 575 -8.27 -20.63 -4.77
CA LEU A 575 -9.62 -21.13 -4.96
C LEU A 575 -10.26 -20.61 -6.26
N ASP A 576 -9.53 -19.81 -7.03
CA ASP A 576 -10.03 -19.29 -8.30
C ASP A 576 -10.18 -20.40 -9.32
N ASP A 577 -11.42 -20.66 -9.74
CA ASP A 577 -11.84 -21.63 -10.73
C ASP A 577 -12.45 -20.99 -11.98
N THR A 578 -12.33 -19.67 -12.12
CA THR A 578 -13.05 -18.91 -13.16
C THR A 578 -12.54 -19.15 -14.57
N GLY A 579 -11.40 -19.83 -14.72
CA GLY A 579 -10.73 -20.04 -16.01
C GLY A 579 -9.98 -18.79 -16.47
N ASP A 580 -8.93 -19.00 -17.23
CA ASP A 580 -8.03 -17.97 -17.71
C ASP A 580 -8.04 -17.91 -19.23
N TYR A 581 -8.37 -16.75 -19.78
CA TYR A 581 -8.56 -16.55 -21.22
C TYR A 581 -7.66 -15.43 -21.74
N ALA A 582 -7.15 -15.58 -22.97
CA ALA A 582 -6.44 -14.53 -23.67
C ALA A 582 -7.39 -13.80 -24.63
N TRP A 583 -7.31 -12.47 -24.63
CA TRP A 583 -7.93 -11.62 -25.65
C TRP A 583 -7.42 -11.96 -27.06
N ALA A 584 -8.09 -11.49 -28.10
CA ALA A 584 -7.59 -11.53 -29.47
C ALA A 584 -6.24 -10.80 -29.60
N LYS A 585 -5.50 -11.10 -30.65
CA LYS A 585 -4.28 -10.37 -31.01
C LYS A 585 -4.59 -8.89 -31.26
N ASP A 586 -3.67 -8.03 -30.84
CA ASP A 586 -3.84 -6.59 -30.84
C ASP A 586 -2.53 -5.90 -31.27
N SER A 587 -2.63 -4.96 -32.22
CA SER A 587 -1.44 -4.24 -32.72
C SER A 587 -0.82 -3.34 -31.67
N LYS A 588 -1.63 -2.71 -30.81
CA LYS A 588 -1.13 -1.90 -29.69
C LYS A 588 -0.25 -2.70 -28.75
N MET A 589 -0.74 -3.86 -28.32
CA MET A 589 0.03 -4.73 -27.43
C MET A 589 1.24 -5.35 -28.14
N SER A 590 1.13 -5.64 -29.43
CA SER A 590 2.29 -6.09 -30.23
C SER A 590 3.39 -5.04 -30.24
N PHE A 591 3.06 -3.75 -30.42
CA PHE A 591 4.04 -2.67 -30.33
C PHE A 591 4.59 -2.49 -28.91
N GLN A 592 3.75 -2.46 -27.90
CA GLN A 592 4.21 -2.31 -26.51
C GLN A 592 5.15 -3.44 -26.10
N CYS A 593 4.83 -4.67 -26.42
CA CYS A 593 5.70 -5.83 -26.17
C CYS A 593 6.98 -5.76 -27.01
N ALA A 594 6.90 -5.32 -28.27
CA ALA A 594 8.10 -5.15 -29.10
C ALA A 594 9.10 -4.17 -28.44
N GLY A 595 8.61 -3.06 -27.86
CA GLY A 595 9.44 -2.13 -27.12
C GLY A 595 10.08 -2.76 -25.88
N ALA A 596 9.28 -3.42 -25.04
CA ALA A 596 9.75 -4.05 -23.80
C ALA A 596 10.71 -5.22 -24.08
N PHE A 597 10.42 -6.06 -25.09
CA PHE A 597 11.30 -7.15 -25.50
C PHE A 597 12.64 -6.63 -26.06
N ALA A 598 12.65 -5.56 -26.86
CA ALA A 598 13.86 -4.94 -27.35
C ALA A 598 14.72 -4.40 -26.20
N GLN A 599 14.07 -3.82 -25.18
CA GLN A 599 14.72 -3.33 -23.96
C GLN A 599 15.32 -4.49 -23.17
N ALA A 600 14.56 -5.55 -22.90
CA ALA A 600 15.06 -6.75 -22.24
C ALA A 600 16.23 -7.38 -23.00
N ALA A 601 16.16 -7.44 -24.33
CA ALA A 601 17.23 -8.01 -25.17
C ALA A 601 18.57 -7.29 -24.98
N ARG A 602 18.59 -5.95 -24.97
CA ARG A 602 19.86 -5.20 -24.80
C ARG A 602 20.40 -5.28 -23.38
N ILE A 603 19.52 -5.37 -22.37
CA ILE A 603 19.93 -5.57 -20.98
C ILE A 603 20.51 -6.97 -20.79
N LEU A 604 19.83 -8.01 -21.24
CA LEU A 604 20.29 -9.40 -21.16
C LEU A 604 21.64 -9.60 -21.91
N LYS A 605 21.83 -8.92 -23.03
CA LYS A 605 23.11 -8.93 -23.73
C LYS A 605 24.24 -8.36 -22.87
N LYS A 606 23.98 -7.28 -22.11
CA LYS A 606 24.95 -6.71 -21.16
C LYS A 606 25.23 -7.66 -19.98
N CYS A 607 24.24 -8.45 -19.55
CA CYS A 607 24.38 -9.47 -18.52
C CYS A 607 25.04 -10.77 -19.01
N GLY A 608 25.50 -10.84 -20.28
CA GLY A 608 26.12 -12.03 -20.85
C GLY A 608 25.15 -13.14 -21.27
N LYS A 609 23.84 -12.89 -21.24
CA LYS A 609 22.77 -13.85 -21.60
C LYS A 609 22.44 -13.79 -23.09
N ALA A 610 23.42 -14.13 -23.94
CA ALA A 610 23.35 -13.93 -25.39
C ALA A 610 22.20 -14.66 -26.09
N ALA A 611 21.91 -15.90 -25.68
CA ALA A 611 20.82 -16.72 -26.28
C ALA A 611 19.45 -16.12 -25.97
N GLU A 612 19.19 -15.74 -24.72
CA GLU A 612 17.95 -15.11 -24.28
C GLU A 612 17.79 -13.72 -24.91
N ALA A 613 18.86 -12.94 -24.98
CA ALA A 613 18.86 -11.66 -25.66
C ALA A 613 18.46 -11.79 -27.15
N LYS A 614 18.96 -12.83 -27.86
CA LYS A 614 18.60 -13.11 -29.24
C LYS A 614 17.13 -13.50 -29.38
N ASP A 615 16.59 -14.33 -28.47
CA ASP A 615 15.18 -14.72 -28.47
C ASP A 615 14.29 -13.48 -28.29
N PHE A 616 14.55 -12.66 -27.27
CA PHE A 616 13.79 -11.43 -27.04
C PHE A 616 13.85 -10.47 -28.21
N LEU A 617 15.00 -10.26 -28.81
CA LEU A 617 15.14 -9.39 -30.00
C LEU A 617 14.34 -9.92 -31.20
N SER A 618 14.43 -11.21 -31.48
CA SER A 618 13.65 -11.84 -32.58
C SER A 618 12.14 -11.68 -32.36
N ARG A 619 11.68 -11.87 -31.11
CA ARG A 619 10.27 -11.67 -30.73
C ARG A 619 9.85 -10.21 -30.89
N ALA A 620 10.69 -9.26 -30.49
CA ALA A 620 10.45 -7.85 -30.61
C ALA A 620 10.25 -7.44 -32.08
N GLN A 621 11.14 -7.91 -32.96
CA GLN A 621 11.07 -7.60 -34.39
C GLN A 621 9.82 -8.19 -35.05
N ARG A 622 9.49 -9.45 -34.76
CA ARG A 622 8.26 -10.08 -35.26
C ARG A 622 6.99 -9.38 -34.79
N ALA A 623 6.92 -9.02 -33.49
CA ALA A 623 5.78 -8.30 -32.95
C ALA A 623 5.61 -6.92 -33.58
N TYR A 624 6.72 -6.20 -33.81
CA TYR A 624 6.72 -4.91 -34.48
C TYR A 624 6.22 -4.97 -35.92
N GLU A 625 6.73 -5.92 -36.73
CA GLU A 625 6.31 -6.08 -38.12
C GLU A 625 4.84 -6.57 -38.20
N TRP A 626 4.43 -7.46 -37.29
CA TRP A 626 3.03 -7.88 -37.20
C TRP A 626 2.12 -6.69 -36.89
N GLY A 627 2.46 -5.87 -35.89
CA GLY A 627 1.68 -4.67 -35.51
C GLY A 627 1.54 -3.68 -36.65
N LYS A 628 2.56 -3.54 -37.51
CA LYS A 628 2.49 -2.70 -38.72
C LYS A 628 1.55 -3.25 -39.81
N ALA A 629 1.48 -4.56 -39.92
CA ALA A 629 0.69 -5.23 -40.97
C ALA A 629 -0.77 -5.49 -40.58
N ASN A 630 -1.12 -5.44 -39.30
CA ASN A 630 -2.44 -5.87 -38.81
C ASN A 630 -3.11 -4.75 -37.99
N PRO A 631 -4.31 -4.30 -38.38
CA PRO A 631 -5.07 -3.35 -37.58
C PRO A 631 -5.60 -3.98 -36.30
N THR A 632 -5.88 -3.17 -35.30
CA THR A 632 -6.48 -3.64 -34.03
C THR A 632 -7.94 -4.06 -34.25
N PRO A 633 -8.32 -5.30 -33.90
CA PRO A 633 -9.69 -5.77 -34.07
C PRO A 633 -10.69 -4.90 -33.32
N GLY A 634 -11.71 -4.43 -34.02
CA GLY A 634 -12.82 -3.68 -33.43
C GLY A 634 -12.72 -2.17 -33.46
N LEU A 635 -11.62 -1.61 -33.93
CA LEU A 635 -11.51 -0.18 -34.24
C LEU A 635 -12.23 0.13 -35.56
N LYS A 636 -12.77 1.36 -35.68
CA LYS A 636 -13.30 1.90 -36.93
C LYS A 636 -12.17 2.30 -37.84
N ASP A 637 -12.43 2.33 -39.14
CA ASP A 637 -11.46 2.82 -40.13
C ASP A 637 -10.90 4.19 -39.75
N GLY A 638 -9.59 4.31 -39.77
CA GLY A 638 -8.87 5.53 -39.43
C GLY A 638 -8.51 5.68 -37.94
N GLN A 639 -9.16 4.95 -37.00
CA GLN A 639 -8.83 5.03 -35.57
C GLN A 639 -7.55 4.25 -35.22
N ASP A 640 -7.16 3.29 -36.03
CA ASP A 640 -6.01 2.43 -35.76
C ASP A 640 -4.70 3.22 -35.70
N LYS A 641 -4.54 4.24 -36.54
CA LYS A 641 -3.35 5.10 -36.53
C LYS A 641 -3.21 5.87 -35.21
N GLU A 642 -4.29 6.46 -34.73
CA GLU A 642 -4.30 7.20 -33.47
C GLU A 642 -4.08 6.27 -32.27
N TYR A 643 -4.77 5.14 -32.24
CA TYR A 643 -4.66 4.13 -31.19
C TYR A 643 -3.25 3.54 -31.05
N ASN A 644 -2.51 3.42 -32.16
CA ASN A 644 -1.21 2.75 -32.20
C ASN A 644 0.00 3.71 -32.24
N SER A 645 -0.19 5.02 -32.35
CA SER A 645 0.94 5.97 -32.49
C SER A 645 1.92 5.88 -31.32
N ASP A 646 1.42 5.92 -30.11
CA ASP A 646 2.22 5.95 -28.89
C ASP A 646 2.97 4.63 -28.65
N PRO A 647 2.33 3.45 -28.68
CA PRO A 647 3.02 2.19 -28.52
C PRO A 647 3.99 1.90 -29.66
N ARG A 648 3.69 2.32 -30.90
CA ARG A 648 4.59 2.19 -32.05
C ARG A 648 5.83 3.08 -31.91
N ALA A 649 5.68 4.33 -31.40
CA ALA A 649 6.80 5.21 -31.13
C ALA A 649 7.75 4.61 -30.08
N TYR A 650 7.20 4.07 -28.99
CA TYR A 650 7.98 3.38 -27.96
C TYR A 650 8.73 2.16 -28.51
N ALA A 651 8.06 1.33 -29.31
CA ALA A 651 8.66 0.16 -29.95
C ALA A 651 9.79 0.57 -30.91
N ALA A 652 9.54 1.57 -31.74
CA ALA A 652 10.48 2.05 -32.75
C ALA A 652 11.78 2.55 -32.09
N VAL A 653 11.69 3.43 -31.09
CA VAL A 653 12.89 3.93 -30.39
C VAL A 653 13.61 2.83 -29.61
N SER A 654 12.89 1.88 -29.01
CA SER A 654 13.50 0.77 -28.28
C SER A 654 14.25 -0.20 -29.21
N LEU A 655 13.67 -0.51 -30.37
CA LEU A 655 14.32 -1.33 -31.41
C LEU A 655 15.53 -0.60 -31.99
N TYR A 656 15.42 0.72 -32.29
CA TYR A 656 16.56 1.51 -32.75
C TYR A 656 17.72 1.46 -31.74
N HIS A 657 17.44 1.67 -30.48
CA HIS A 657 18.46 1.60 -29.42
C HIS A 657 19.16 0.24 -29.39
N THR A 658 18.41 -0.84 -29.60
CA THR A 658 18.94 -2.21 -29.51
C THR A 658 19.66 -2.66 -30.77
N THR A 659 19.13 -2.35 -31.95
CA THR A 659 19.65 -2.84 -33.24
C THR A 659 20.56 -1.87 -33.96
N ARG A 660 20.41 -0.57 -33.71
CA ARG A 660 21.04 0.53 -34.45
C ARG A 660 20.60 0.61 -35.93
N ASP A 661 19.51 -0.06 -36.28
CA ASP A 661 18.95 -0.02 -37.64
C ASP A 661 18.14 1.27 -37.84
N ALA A 662 18.61 2.12 -38.75
CA ALA A 662 18.06 3.46 -38.98
C ALA A 662 16.57 3.44 -39.36
N LYS A 663 16.04 2.35 -39.96
CA LYS A 663 14.62 2.25 -40.31
C LYS A 663 13.69 2.48 -39.11
N TYR A 664 14.08 2.06 -37.90
CA TYR A 664 13.29 2.28 -36.71
C TYR A 664 13.35 3.73 -36.22
N HIS A 665 14.49 4.40 -36.39
CA HIS A 665 14.59 5.84 -36.07
C HIS A 665 13.77 6.68 -37.02
N ASP A 666 13.81 6.34 -38.32
CA ASP A 666 13.01 7.00 -39.32
C ASP A 666 11.52 6.83 -39.10
N ASP A 667 11.08 5.63 -38.70
CA ASP A 667 9.71 5.36 -38.31
C ASP A 667 9.31 6.17 -37.06
N PHE A 668 10.18 6.19 -36.02
CA PHE A 668 9.96 7.05 -34.85
C PHE A 668 9.77 8.53 -35.20
N LYS A 669 10.64 9.08 -36.08
CA LYS A 669 10.52 10.48 -36.53
C LYS A 669 9.24 10.73 -37.33
N ALA A 670 8.78 9.76 -38.11
CA ALA A 670 7.58 9.88 -38.92
C ALA A 670 6.27 9.91 -38.08
N ILE A 671 6.27 9.24 -36.95
CA ILE A 671 5.06 9.14 -36.08
C ILE A 671 5.11 10.07 -34.87
N SER A 672 6.30 10.52 -34.48
CA SER A 672 6.50 11.40 -33.34
C SER A 672 6.13 12.84 -33.64
N PRO A 673 5.34 13.53 -32.82
CA PRO A 673 4.97 14.92 -33.05
C PRO A 673 6.16 15.88 -32.91
N TRP A 674 7.19 15.52 -32.16
CA TRP A 674 8.34 16.41 -31.87
C TRP A 674 9.20 16.73 -33.10
N ALA A 675 9.17 15.87 -34.11
CA ALA A 675 9.88 16.10 -35.35
C ALA A 675 9.30 17.27 -36.16
N SER A 676 8.00 17.50 -36.07
CA SER A 676 7.28 18.57 -36.78
C SER A 676 6.81 19.72 -35.88
N ASN A 677 6.64 19.48 -34.59
CA ASN A 677 6.19 20.45 -33.59
C ASN A 677 7.10 20.43 -32.33
N PRO A 678 8.11 21.30 -32.26
CA PRO A 678 9.01 21.39 -31.12
C PRO A 678 8.33 21.75 -29.77
N LYS A 679 7.07 22.16 -29.80
CA LYS A 679 6.26 22.49 -28.61
C LYS A 679 5.28 21.39 -28.22
N ALA A 680 5.35 20.21 -28.87
CA ALA A 680 4.48 19.11 -28.52
C ALA A 680 4.75 18.64 -27.09
N GLU A 681 3.69 18.45 -26.32
CA GLU A 681 3.74 17.92 -24.96
C GLU A 681 4.10 16.43 -24.98
N VAL A 682 4.54 15.90 -23.85
CA VAL A 682 4.79 14.45 -23.67
C VAL A 682 3.49 13.68 -23.73
N SER A 683 2.45 14.20 -23.08
CA SER A 683 1.10 13.63 -23.10
C SER A 683 0.06 14.73 -23.29
N SER A 684 -1.02 14.39 -24.00
CA SER A 684 -2.17 15.27 -24.19
C SER A 684 -3.44 14.48 -23.97
N TRP A 685 -4.19 14.86 -22.94
CA TRP A 685 -5.36 14.10 -22.47
C TRP A 685 -6.36 13.83 -23.61
N GLY A 686 -6.72 12.54 -23.75
CA GLY A 686 -7.65 12.08 -24.77
C GLY A 686 -7.09 12.08 -26.21
N LYS A 687 -5.79 12.40 -26.41
CA LYS A 687 -5.15 12.41 -27.72
C LYS A 687 -3.97 11.45 -27.84
N TYR A 688 -2.99 11.56 -26.95
CA TYR A 688 -1.80 10.70 -26.96
C TYR A 688 -1.07 10.71 -25.60
N ASP A 689 -0.28 9.65 -25.35
CA ASP A 689 0.69 9.56 -24.26
C ASP A 689 2.00 8.95 -24.74
N LEU A 690 2.97 9.82 -25.05
CA LEU A 690 4.29 9.45 -25.53
C LEU A 690 5.33 9.32 -24.42
N SER A 691 4.93 9.24 -23.15
CA SER A 691 5.82 9.22 -21.99
C SER A 691 6.88 8.12 -22.08
N LEU A 692 6.50 6.89 -22.48
CA LEU A 692 7.45 5.80 -22.65
C LEU A 692 8.44 6.06 -23.79
N ALA A 693 7.96 6.57 -24.91
CA ALA A 693 8.78 6.89 -26.07
C ALA A 693 9.78 7.99 -25.76
N ALA A 694 9.36 9.07 -25.07
CA ALA A 694 10.21 10.16 -24.62
C ALA A 694 11.32 9.67 -23.70
N ARG A 695 10.98 8.88 -22.71
CA ARG A 695 11.93 8.29 -21.74
C ARG A 695 12.96 7.42 -22.45
N GLN A 696 12.54 6.59 -23.38
CA GLN A 696 13.43 5.72 -24.15
C GLN A 696 14.33 6.51 -25.11
N TYR A 697 13.82 7.59 -25.71
CA TYR A 697 14.62 8.43 -26.59
C TYR A 697 15.78 9.13 -25.83
N LEU A 698 15.51 9.59 -24.61
CA LEU A 698 16.53 10.22 -23.78
C LEU A 698 17.57 9.23 -23.24
N LEU A 699 17.26 7.93 -23.19
CA LEU A 699 18.22 6.86 -22.88
C LEU A 699 19.11 6.46 -24.05
N LEU A 700 18.84 6.94 -25.28
CA LEU A 700 19.73 6.71 -26.41
C LEU A 700 21.15 7.24 -26.13
N PRO A 701 22.20 6.50 -26.48
CA PRO A 701 23.55 7.05 -26.57
C PRO A 701 23.56 8.34 -27.43
N LYS A 702 24.38 9.32 -27.03
CA LYS A 702 24.38 10.64 -27.71
C LYS A 702 24.65 10.55 -29.19
N GLU A 703 25.50 9.60 -29.61
CA GLU A 703 25.87 9.34 -31.00
C GLU A 703 24.73 8.74 -31.86
N LEU A 704 23.70 8.16 -31.19
CA LEU A 704 22.52 7.64 -31.89
C LEU A 704 21.36 8.63 -31.93
N ALA A 705 21.33 9.58 -31.03
CA ALA A 705 20.24 10.52 -30.94
C ALA A 705 20.43 11.70 -31.91
N ASP A 706 19.35 12.13 -32.58
CA ASP A 706 19.29 13.43 -33.19
C ASP A 706 19.34 14.51 -32.10
N ALA A 707 20.32 15.37 -32.12
CA ALA A 707 20.59 16.34 -31.07
C ALA A 707 19.44 17.36 -30.89
N THR A 708 18.82 17.79 -31.99
CA THR A 708 17.68 18.71 -31.95
C THR A 708 16.45 18.07 -31.39
N LEU A 709 16.14 16.86 -31.83
CA LEU A 709 14.99 16.08 -31.35
C LEU A 709 15.16 15.69 -29.87
N ARG A 710 16.38 15.31 -29.47
CA ARG A 710 16.68 15.01 -28.06
C ARG A 710 16.43 16.21 -27.15
N LYS A 711 16.89 17.41 -27.57
CA LYS A 711 16.66 18.65 -26.82
C LYS A 711 15.17 18.97 -26.74
N THR A 712 14.43 18.83 -27.83
CA THR A 712 12.98 19.05 -27.86
C THR A 712 12.25 18.14 -26.89
N ILE A 713 12.58 16.85 -26.88
CA ILE A 713 11.95 15.86 -25.98
C ILE A 713 12.32 16.15 -24.51
N GLU A 714 13.57 16.53 -24.24
CA GLU A 714 14.00 16.90 -22.89
C GLU A 714 13.24 18.12 -22.36
N GLU A 715 13.07 19.16 -23.20
CA GLU A 715 12.28 20.36 -22.88
C GLU A 715 10.80 20.01 -22.62
N ALA A 716 10.21 19.10 -23.39
CA ALA A 716 8.84 18.61 -23.19
C ALA A 716 8.69 17.87 -21.86
N MET A 717 9.66 17.02 -21.49
CA MET A 717 9.66 16.34 -20.19
C MET A 717 9.84 17.32 -19.03
N PHE A 718 10.68 18.36 -19.16
CA PHE A 718 10.77 19.41 -18.15
C PHE A 718 9.45 20.22 -18.04
N ALA A 719 8.73 20.41 -19.14
CA ALA A 719 7.41 21.05 -19.10
C ALA A 719 6.39 20.20 -18.33
N GLU A 720 6.38 18.89 -18.53
CA GLU A 720 5.54 17.95 -17.78
C GLU A 720 5.90 17.96 -16.29
N PHE A 721 7.19 17.90 -15.95
CA PHE A 721 7.64 18.02 -14.56
C PHE A 721 7.15 19.32 -13.92
N ARG A 722 7.29 20.47 -14.58
CA ARG A 722 6.78 21.76 -14.09
C ARG A 722 5.27 21.75 -13.90
N MET A 723 4.53 21.08 -14.78
CA MET A 723 3.09 20.90 -14.63
C MET A 723 2.76 20.11 -13.37
N PHE A 724 3.38 18.95 -13.13
CA PHE A 724 3.16 18.13 -11.92
C PHE A 724 3.59 18.86 -10.64
N LYS A 725 4.70 19.60 -10.67
CA LYS A 725 5.12 20.47 -9.60
C LYS A 725 4.06 21.52 -9.26
N SER A 726 3.44 22.14 -10.27
CA SER A 726 2.41 23.16 -10.08
C SER A 726 1.17 22.64 -9.36
N GLY A 727 0.92 21.32 -9.43
CA GLY A 727 -0.24 20.66 -8.83
C GLY A 727 -0.35 20.82 -7.31
N SER A 728 0.78 20.92 -6.61
CA SER A 728 0.81 21.14 -5.17
C SER A 728 1.76 22.23 -4.70
N ALA A 729 2.23 23.09 -5.60
CA ALA A 729 3.19 24.16 -5.25
C ALA A 729 2.69 25.09 -4.13
N LYS A 730 1.39 25.34 -4.07
CA LYS A 730 0.71 26.17 -3.06
C LYS A 730 0.19 25.36 -1.86
N TRP A 731 0.34 24.03 -1.88
CA TRP A 731 -0.16 23.20 -0.79
C TRP A 731 0.84 23.16 0.36
N PRO A 732 0.37 22.95 1.59
CA PRO A 732 1.26 22.87 2.74
C PRO A 732 2.19 21.65 2.68
N TYR A 733 1.66 20.51 2.27
CA TYR A 733 2.40 19.27 2.09
C TYR A 733 2.76 19.12 0.62
N LYS A 734 4.05 19.08 0.31
CA LYS A 734 4.57 19.13 -1.06
C LYS A 734 4.76 17.74 -1.64
N PHE A 735 4.19 17.49 -2.83
CA PHE A 735 4.38 16.27 -3.62
C PHE A 735 4.01 16.54 -5.09
N LEU A 736 4.53 15.74 -6.01
CA LEU A 736 4.19 15.86 -7.43
C LEU A 736 2.79 15.30 -7.69
N ARG A 737 1.98 16.00 -8.45
CA ARG A 737 0.65 15.57 -8.86
C ARG A 737 0.16 16.31 -10.10
N ASN A 738 -0.73 15.69 -10.84
CA ASN A 738 -1.42 16.38 -11.92
C ASN A 738 -2.36 17.46 -11.34
N PRO A 739 -2.21 18.75 -11.73
CA PRO A 739 -3.03 19.85 -11.21
C PRO A 739 -4.52 19.73 -11.58
N TRP A 740 -4.84 19.00 -12.63
CA TRP A 740 -6.19 18.83 -13.15
C TRP A 740 -6.89 17.58 -12.57
N ALA A 741 -6.14 16.61 -12.13
CA ALA A 741 -6.71 15.39 -11.56
C ALA A 741 -7.22 15.64 -10.14
N PRO A 742 -8.43 15.17 -9.79
CA PRO A 742 -8.88 15.13 -8.41
C PRO A 742 -8.03 14.14 -7.60
N ILE A 743 -7.96 14.28 -6.28
CA ILE A 743 -7.44 13.22 -5.42
C ILE A 743 -8.53 12.14 -5.33
N THR A 744 -8.29 11.02 -5.98
CA THR A 744 -9.25 9.93 -6.10
C THR A 744 -8.54 8.63 -6.46
N TRP A 745 -9.27 7.54 -6.62
CA TRP A 745 -8.77 6.26 -7.06
C TRP A 745 -7.92 6.38 -8.34
N GLY A 746 -6.74 5.78 -8.34
CA GLY A 746 -5.77 5.88 -9.44
C GLY A 746 -4.91 7.13 -9.46
N THR A 747 -5.15 8.11 -8.57
CA THR A 747 -4.38 9.37 -8.52
C THR A 747 -3.75 9.64 -7.14
N GLY A 748 -3.90 8.72 -6.18
CA GLY A 748 -3.37 8.84 -4.83
C GLY A 748 -1.92 8.37 -4.68
N ALA A 749 -1.45 7.48 -5.55
CA ALA A 749 -0.04 7.06 -5.58
C ALA A 749 0.79 8.12 -6.33
N TYR A 750 1.35 9.05 -5.60
CA TYR A 750 1.98 10.26 -6.15
C TYR A 750 3.29 9.99 -6.90
N GLU A 751 3.92 8.84 -6.66
CA GLU A 751 5.11 8.38 -7.37
C GLU A 751 4.87 8.24 -8.88
N ASN A 752 3.67 7.97 -9.32
CA ASN A 752 3.31 7.94 -10.73
C ASN A 752 3.63 9.28 -11.43
N TYR A 753 3.45 10.40 -10.72
CA TYR A 753 3.79 11.73 -11.22
C TYR A 753 5.27 12.10 -11.03
N ALA A 754 5.99 11.32 -10.22
CA ALA A 754 7.40 11.51 -9.93
C ALA A 754 8.33 10.80 -10.92
N VAL A 755 7.82 9.86 -11.72
CA VAL A 755 8.62 9.10 -12.70
C VAL A 755 9.34 10.01 -13.69
N THR A 756 8.71 11.05 -14.19
CA THR A 756 9.34 12.03 -15.09
C THR A 756 10.47 12.80 -14.40
N ALA A 757 10.26 13.23 -13.15
CA ALA A 757 11.32 13.87 -12.36
C ALA A 757 12.48 12.90 -12.08
N ALA A 758 12.20 11.61 -11.85
CA ALA A 758 13.23 10.58 -11.65
C ALA A 758 14.10 10.41 -12.90
N HIS A 759 13.51 10.36 -14.09
CA HIS A 759 14.24 10.30 -15.37
C HIS A 759 15.11 11.53 -15.57
N LEU A 760 14.54 12.72 -15.44
CA LEU A 760 15.27 13.97 -15.60
C LEU A 760 16.42 14.08 -14.61
N TYR A 761 16.19 13.78 -13.32
CA TYR A 761 17.26 13.79 -12.34
C TYR A 761 18.37 12.79 -12.65
N ALA A 762 18.03 11.55 -13.01
CA ALA A 762 19.02 10.53 -13.34
C ALA A 762 19.87 10.89 -14.55
N LEU A 763 19.29 11.53 -15.57
CA LEU A 763 19.96 11.87 -16.83
C LEU A 763 20.71 13.20 -16.81
N THR A 764 20.22 14.19 -16.05
CA THR A 764 20.75 15.58 -16.07
C THR A 764 21.38 16.02 -14.75
N GLY A 765 21.07 15.34 -13.64
CA GLY A 765 21.46 15.76 -12.29
C GLY A 765 20.69 16.98 -11.78
N ASP A 766 19.54 17.32 -12.38
CA ASP A 766 18.77 18.52 -12.05
C ASP A 766 18.34 18.51 -10.57
N LYS A 767 18.71 19.58 -9.86
CA LYS A 767 18.50 19.69 -8.41
C LYS A 767 17.04 19.92 -8.04
N GLU A 768 16.27 20.58 -8.87
CA GLU A 768 14.86 20.84 -8.62
C GLU A 768 14.04 19.56 -8.80
N CYS A 769 14.31 18.79 -9.84
CA CYS A 769 13.74 17.45 -10.01
C CYS A 769 14.04 16.57 -8.79
N ARG A 770 15.30 16.57 -8.30
CA ARG A 770 15.68 15.82 -7.08
C ARG A 770 14.90 16.27 -5.85
N GLU A 771 14.78 17.57 -5.63
CA GLU A 771 14.06 18.09 -4.47
C GLU A 771 12.60 17.63 -4.46
N TRP A 772 11.89 17.79 -5.57
CA TRP A 772 10.49 17.41 -5.66
C TRP A 772 10.29 15.89 -5.66
N LEU A 773 11.23 15.14 -6.16
CA LEU A 773 11.26 13.69 -6.05
C LEU A 773 11.33 13.24 -4.59
N VAL A 774 12.29 13.79 -3.83
CA VAL A 774 12.44 13.51 -2.39
C VAL A 774 11.20 13.93 -1.60
N ARG A 775 10.65 15.14 -1.85
CA ARG A 775 9.42 15.62 -1.19
C ARG A 775 8.22 14.71 -1.44
N THR A 776 8.11 14.14 -2.65
CA THR A 776 7.06 13.18 -2.97
C THR A 776 7.22 11.90 -2.16
N CYS A 777 8.44 11.36 -2.10
CA CYS A 777 8.74 10.19 -1.27
C CYS A 777 8.52 10.47 0.23
N ASP A 778 8.91 11.64 0.72
CA ASP A 778 8.71 12.04 2.11
C ASP A 778 7.22 12.06 2.47
N ASN A 779 6.36 12.55 1.56
CA ASN A 779 4.90 12.51 1.74
C ASN A 779 4.39 11.07 1.83
N THR A 780 4.81 10.20 0.92
CA THR A 780 4.44 8.78 0.92
C THR A 780 4.89 8.06 2.18
N LEU A 781 6.04 8.43 2.75
CA LEU A 781 6.64 7.76 3.90
C LEU A 781 6.31 8.41 5.25
N GLY A 782 5.33 9.32 5.30
CA GLY A 782 4.78 9.85 6.56
C GLY A 782 4.81 11.36 6.76
N ALA A 783 5.50 12.15 5.93
CA ALA A 783 5.44 13.61 5.99
C ALA A 783 4.14 14.14 5.35
N ASN A 784 3.00 13.64 5.82
CA ASN A 784 1.65 13.96 5.37
C ASN A 784 0.72 14.24 6.55
N PRO A 785 -0.49 14.81 6.34
CA PRO A 785 -1.36 15.22 7.45
C PRO A 785 -1.76 14.12 8.43
N LEU A 786 -1.71 12.86 8.01
CA LEU A 786 -2.03 11.71 8.85
C LEU A 786 -0.80 11.16 9.58
N GLY A 787 0.42 11.59 9.19
CA GLY A 787 1.66 11.00 9.68
C GLY A 787 1.69 9.49 9.44
N LEU A 788 1.21 9.03 8.27
CA LEU A 788 1.02 7.64 7.91
C LEU A 788 1.87 7.29 6.69
N SER A 789 2.64 6.23 6.77
CA SER A 789 3.28 5.67 5.58
C SER A 789 2.25 4.89 4.76
N TRP A 790 2.21 5.15 3.47
CA TRP A 790 1.29 4.49 2.52
C TRP A 790 1.79 3.11 2.07
N ILE A 791 2.92 2.64 2.59
CA ILE A 791 3.52 1.35 2.22
C ILE A 791 3.59 0.47 3.46
N THR A 792 2.98 -0.71 3.39
CA THR A 792 3.04 -1.69 4.48
C THR A 792 4.48 -2.08 4.77
N GLY A 793 4.84 -2.09 6.04
CA GLY A 793 6.20 -2.47 6.45
C GLY A 793 7.24 -1.36 6.40
N LEU A 794 6.88 -0.14 6.00
CA LEU A 794 7.76 1.03 6.04
C LEU A 794 7.28 2.04 7.08
N GLY A 795 8.06 2.24 8.13
CA GLY A 795 7.75 3.12 9.26
C GLY A 795 6.95 2.43 10.37
N GLU A 796 6.81 3.09 11.52
CA GLU A 796 6.06 2.61 12.67
C GLU A 796 4.53 2.75 12.48
N ARG A 797 4.12 3.81 11.78
CA ARG A 797 2.72 4.08 11.45
C ARG A 797 2.50 3.92 9.96
N THR A 798 2.06 2.73 9.58
CA THR A 798 1.77 2.36 8.21
C THR A 798 0.34 1.87 8.07
N ILE A 799 -0.15 1.73 6.85
CA ILE A 799 -1.42 1.06 6.56
C ILE A 799 -1.39 -0.38 7.08
N ARG A 800 -2.52 -0.87 7.54
CA ARG A 800 -2.64 -2.14 8.26
C ARG A 800 -3.63 -3.11 7.64
N CYS A 801 -4.61 -2.59 6.90
CA CYS A 801 -5.70 -3.36 6.32
C CYS A 801 -5.87 -3.12 4.81
N PRO A 802 -4.77 -3.16 4.00
CA PRO A 802 -4.89 -2.98 2.55
C PRO A 802 -5.80 -4.06 1.95
N LEU A 803 -6.38 -3.75 0.80
CA LEU A 803 -7.11 -4.75 0.04
C LEU A 803 -6.16 -5.89 -0.37
N HIS A 804 -6.43 -7.09 0.15
CA HIS A 804 -5.71 -8.29 -0.23
C HIS A 804 -6.50 -9.52 0.20
N ASN A 805 -7.13 -10.21 -0.75
CA ASN A 805 -8.10 -11.26 -0.47
C ASN A 805 -7.57 -12.41 0.39
N SER A 806 -6.31 -12.78 0.25
CA SER A 806 -5.70 -13.86 1.03
C SER A 806 -5.22 -13.42 2.42
N ARG A 807 -4.91 -12.15 2.64
CA ARG A 807 -4.13 -11.71 3.81
C ARG A 807 -4.75 -10.64 4.67
N TYR A 808 -5.80 -9.95 4.23
CA TYR A 808 -6.28 -8.77 4.94
C TYR A 808 -6.74 -9.03 6.39
N ARG A 809 -7.12 -10.26 6.70
CA ARG A 809 -7.48 -10.71 8.05
C ARG A 809 -6.54 -11.78 8.60
N ALA A 810 -5.40 -11.99 7.95
CA ALA A 810 -4.45 -12.99 8.43
C ALA A 810 -3.81 -12.56 9.75
N ALA A 811 -3.65 -13.50 10.64
CA ALA A 811 -3.04 -13.29 11.94
C ALA A 811 -1.61 -12.73 11.87
N GLY A 812 -0.88 -13.03 10.78
CA GLY A 812 0.46 -12.51 10.52
C GLY A 812 0.54 -11.06 10.03
N GLY A 813 -0.61 -10.36 9.95
CA GLY A 813 -0.66 -9.00 9.41
C GLY A 813 -0.73 -8.96 7.88
N PRO A 814 -0.72 -7.76 7.28
CA PRO A 814 -0.77 -7.59 5.83
C PRO A 814 0.49 -8.07 5.13
N VAL A 815 0.40 -8.24 3.84
CA VAL A 815 1.55 -8.40 2.94
C VAL A 815 2.45 -7.17 3.07
N ILE A 816 3.75 -7.38 3.12
CA ILE A 816 4.74 -6.31 3.25
C ILE A 816 5.05 -5.71 1.89
N GLY A 817 5.14 -4.39 1.79
CA GLY A 817 5.46 -3.68 0.56
C GLY A 817 4.25 -3.36 -0.32
N LEU A 818 3.01 -3.56 0.16
CA LEU A 818 1.82 -3.08 -0.53
C LEU A 818 1.67 -1.57 -0.34
N GLN A 819 1.36 -0.85 -1.40
CA GLN A 819 1.16 0.59 -1.40
C GLN A 819 -0.31 0.94 -1.62
N ALA A 820 -0.94 1.59 -0.64
CA ALA A 820 -2.32 2.07 -0.75
C ALA A 820 -2.42 3.30 -1.67
N GLN A 821 -3.61 3.52 -2.23
CA GLN A 821 -3.93 4.72 -3.01
C GLN A 821 -3.93 5.99 -2.15
N GLY A 822 -4.22 5.87 -0.86
CA GLY A 822 -4.26 6.99 0.08
C GLY A 822 -5.59 7.75 0.12
N PRO A 823 -5.58 9.02 0.57
CA PRO A 823 -6.79 9.83 0.75
C PRO A 823 -7.58 10.03 -0.54
N MET A 824 -8.90 10.23 -0.42
CA MET A 824 -9.78 10.34 -1.57
C MET A 824 -10.76 11.51 -1.48
N GLN A 825 -10.83 12.33 -2.52
CA GLN A 825 -11.68 13.51 -2.60
C GLN A 825 -13.17 13.18 -2.80
N ARG A 826 -13.46 12.13 -3.58
CA ARG A 826 -14.82 11.69 -3.90
C ARG A 826 -15.01 10.25 -3.47
N GLY A 827 -16.05 9.99 -2.71
CA GLY A 827 -16.47 8.64 -2.43
C GLY A 827 -17.07 8.02 -3.69
N HIS A 828 -16.39 7.02 -4.28
CA HIS A 828 -17.11 5.99 -5.02
C HIS A 828 -17.94 5.18 -4.04
N GLY A 829 -18.90 4.39 -4.50
CA GLY A 829 -19.81 3.60 -3.64
C GLY A 829 -19.12 2.68 -2.63
N TYR A 830 -17.80 2.50 -2.73
CA TYR A 830 -16.95 1.66 -1.89
C TYR A 830 -16.18 2.39 -0.78
N SER A 831 -16.49 3.64 -0.48
CA SER A 831 -15.63 4.46 0.39
C SER A 831 -16.14 4.67 1.80
N PHE A 832 -17.29 4.10 2.18
CA PHE A 832 -17.89 4.26 3.53
C PHE A 832 -17.98 5.72 4.02
N LYS A 833 -18.13 6.66 3.10
CA LYS A 833 -18.13 8.10 3.41
C LYS A 833 -19.18 8.50 4.45
N GLU A 834 -20.28 7.75 4.55
CA GLU A 834 -21.37 7.96 5.49
C GLU A 834 -20.95 7.67 6.93
N THR A 835 -19.89 6.90 7.14
CA THR A 835 -19.36 6.55 8.46
C THR A 835 -18.36 7.57 8.98
N LEU A 836 -17.85 8.45 8.12
CA LEU A 836 -16.89 9.47 8.53
C LEU A 836 -17.58 10.60 9.31
N TYR A 837 -16.88 11.06 10.34
CA TYR A 837 -17.27 12.30 11.01
C TYR A 837 -16.03 13.22 11.10
N PRO A 838 -16.14 14.53 10.82
CA PRO A 838 -17.33 15.18 10.23
C PRO A 838 -17.77 14.52 8.92
N ALA A 839 -19.05 14.68 8.59
CA ALA A 839 -19.58 14.14 7.36
C ALA A 839 -18.78 14.65 6.16
N TRP A 840 -18.51 13.75 5.22
CA TRP A 840 -17.70 14.06 4.05
C TRP A 840 -18.43 15.06 3.15
N LYS A 841 -17.90 16.26 3.08
CA LYS A 841 -18.29 17.24 2.09
C LYS A 841 -17.30 17.21 0.93
N GLU A 842 -17.77 17.53 -0.26
CA GLU A 842 -16.94 17.49 -1.46
C GLU A 842 -15.69 18.37 -1.30
N GLY A 843 -14.52 17.74 -1.30
CA GLY A 843 -13.21 18.38 -1.24
C GLY A 843 -12.76 18.91 0.11
N GLU A 844 -13.60 18.88 1.16
CA GLU A 844 -13.22 19.34 2.50
C GLU A 844 -12.36 18.31 3.22
N ALA A 845 -11.22 18.75 3.76
CA ALA A 845 -10.28 17.93 4.55
C ALA A 845 -9.85 16.62 3.84
N VAL A 846 -9.77 16.65 2.51
CA VAL A 846 -9.54 15.43 1.71
C VAL A 846 -8.26 14.69 2.09
N LEU A 847 -7.19 15.40 2.47
CA LEU A 847 -5.93 14.76 2.89
C LEU A 847 -6.03 14.01 4.22
N HIS A 848 -7.15 14.15 4.95
CA HIS A 848 -7.49 13.36 6.13
C HIS A 848 -8.51 12.25 5.86
N ALA A 849 -9.08 12.24 4.65
CA ALA A 849 -10.16 11.34 4.27
C ALA A 849 -9.61 9.98 3.79
N PHE A 850 -8.98 9.26 4.70
CA PHE A 850 -8.46 7.91 4.49
C PHE A 850 -9.06 6.94 5.50
N ILE A 851 -9.52 5.81 5.01
CA ILE A 851 -10.03 4.70 5.79
C ILE A 851 -9.13 3.50 5.50
N ASP A 852 -8.35 3.10 6.51
CA ASP A 852 -7.50 1.91 6.46
C ASP A 852 -8.38 0.67 6.63
N ASN A 853 -8.99 0.25 5.54
CA ASN A 853 -9.93 -0.86 5.52
C ASN A 853 -10.01 -1.50 4.13
N HIS A 854 -9.86 -2.80 4.09
CA HIS A 854 -9.96 -3.63 2.90
C HIS A 854 -11.16 -3.29 1.98
N TRP A 855 -12.31 -2.91 2.53
CA TRP A 855 -13.50 -2.54 1.77
C TRP A 855 -13.51 -1.10 1.24
N ALA A 856 -12.62 -0.26 1.75
CA ALA A 856 -12.41 1.07 1.21
C ALA A 856 -11.50 1.03 -0.04
N ILE A 857 -11.89 0.23 -1.02
CA ILE A 857 -11.11 -0.19 -2.18
C ILE A 857 -10.36 0.98 -2.80
N ALA A 858 -11.08 2.03 -3.16
CA ALA A 858 -10.51 3.20 -3.81
C ALA A 858 -9.42 3.94 -3.00
N MET A 859 -9.29 3.65 -1.71
CA MET A 859 -8.28 4.23 -0.82
C MET A 859 -7.15 3.25 -0.51
N ASP A 860 -7.50 1.97 -0.33
CA ASP A 860 -6.63 0.98 0.31
C ASP A 860 -6.19 -0.13 -0.64
N GLU A 861 -6.60 -0.07 -1.89
CA GLU A 861 -6.18 -1.01 -2.92
C GLU A 861 -4.75 -0.71 -3.36
N PRO A 862 -3.83 -1.67 -3.25
CA PRO A 862 -2.56 -1.59 -3.95
C PRO A 862 -2.77 -1.91 -5.43
N THR A 863 -2.01 -1.27 -6.31
CA THR A 863 -1.91 -1.70 -7.71
C THR A 863 -0.45 -1.92 -8.07
N VAL A 864 -0.17 -3.01 -8.74
CA VAL A 864 1.20 -3.45 -9.01
C VAL A 864 1.98 -2.46 -9.88
N ASN A 865 1.30 -1.76 -10.79
CA ASN A 865 1.92 -0.71 -11.61
C ASN A 865 2.35 0.51 -10.78
N ASN A 866 1.54 0.94 -9.81
CA ASN A 866 1.93 2.00 -8.87
C ASN A 866 3.14 1.58 -8.05
N MET A 867 3.14 0.33 -7.57
CA MET A 867 4.25 -0.24 -6.81
C MET A 867 5.54 -0.29 -7.66
N ALA A 868 5.46 -0.65 -8.94
CA ALA A 868 6.59 -0.66 -9.86
C ALA A 868 7.12 0.76 -10.14
N ASN A 869 6.26 1.76 -10.27
CA ASN A 869 6.66 3.17 -10.40
C ASN A 869 7.33 3.69 -9.13
N THR A 870 6.82 3.33 -7.96
CA THR A 870 7.46 3.66 -6.67
C THR A 870 8.83 3.00 -6.55
N LEU A 871 8.95 1.75 -7.01
CA LEU A 871 10.21 1.03 -7.07
C LEU A 871 11.24 1.74 -7.96
N LEU A 872 10.81 2.23 -9.15
CA LEU A 872 11.64 3.07 -10.02
C LEU A 872 12.12 4.34 -9.32
N VAL A 873 11.21 5.04 -8.64
CA VAL A 873 11.52 6.29 -7.95
C VAL A 873 12.52 6.05 -6.81
N PHE A 874 12.31 5.03 -5.99
CA PHE A 874 13.26 4.66 -4.93
C PHE A 874 14.60 4.18 -5.50
N GLY A 875 14.58 3.41 -6.59
CA GLY A 875 15.77 2.94 -7.28
C GLY A 875 16.67 4.07 -7.79
N VAL A 876 16.09 5.10 -8.38
CA VAL A 876 16.84 6.29 -8.83
C VAL A 876 17.45 7.06 -7.65
N LEU A 877 16.83 7.06 -6.49
CA LEU A 877 17.35 7.69 -5.27
C LEU A 877 18.31 6.80 -4.48
N SER A 878 18.33 5.49 -4.72
CA SER A 878 19.25 4.54 -4.12
C SER A 878 20.69 4.73 -4.63
N LYS A 879 21.66 4.25 -3.89
CA LYS A 879 23.09 4.31 -4.28
C LYS A 879 23.51 3.05 -4.96
#